data_fb37216a4d37412d7a7ba5772deef345
#
_entry.id   fb37216a4d37412d7a7ba5772deef345
#
_cell.length_a   1.000
_cell.length_b   1.000
_cell.length_c   1.000
_cell.angle_alpha   90.00
_cell.angle_beta   90.00
_cell.angle_gamma   90.00
#
_symmetry.space_group_name_H-M   'P 1'
#
loop_
_entity.id
_entity.type
_entity.pdbx_description
1 polymer ?
#
loop_
_entity_poly.entity_id
_entity_poly.type
_entity_poly.pdbx_seq_one_letter_code
_entity_poly.pdbx_strand_id
1 'polypeptide(L)'
;MGIGKYRISIHSILYFFLVCPITILISCNSDNDKNDSYPESFDDRITISLIASSPDIVTPIGITIDKEDQIYFLESHTHTPLSEYQGPKFDRIMKGIDSNGDGIPESWKIYADSIMDGMNLFSGPNNHIFLTTKDGVFSFSDTDQDGVSDVKNTLLRMVEPDNVYDHAGILGLTIQNEWIYISRGNTGGLKWKIQGSDGRELNGYGDGGNVFRCKLDGSELEEVATGFWNSFDLKFDHLGKLMLIDNDPDSRGPNRLLEIVKGGDYGYQSIYGGSGIHPFLAWNGELPGTLPYSAGLGEAPSGLLDAAFSNLPKDYARSLLVSIWEENSIVTVPLLEDENRMYGEPKILFKGDSTFHPVAFATNSKGDIYLTDWVKRAYPNHGLGKIWKISGSQNEPIQEDRVLHKNGFDQRIENLDSPDKMKALLKNGDPFEQAVARDQLLKLISKEDLISMLEGSDKELQMQALLMLQKTDFEISDTILKSLLRDQDSKKQQMTMIYIATKGRMDLKGDLEKALRENKIPTYLFDTYLATIGHLDPEYVSNYASKKEVYSRGLKRKLPKDYVFNLVKDPAIPAEVKSIAIPYIDQPYEHVQDLLELLQNEPIEVKAALLQTFKKIPNKEAESVMLGLAENEQVLDEIRSDAIIALSYHGNSYCQKMTALLKDDSELIQETALNYLCSCRDDQGIASLVKSTINKNERLEAIWNNCGGEVPSPVNGTENLSELITSGDPIRGKMIFQLQKSQCTNCHQVNGWGGKLGPDLSNIGSSKNENLLVSAILEPSAEISPEWQGWYLVTEEGKTVYGRQIDVGSNEVEIMMQNGEFETFKNVKEFGPSEKSLMPENLINQFTTAEFIDLIAYLKTLN
;
A
#
# COMPACT_ATOMS: atom_id res chain seq x y z
N MET A 1 47.11 -41.65 14.63
CA MET A 1 48.26 -41.71 13.72
C MET A 1 47.90 -40.80 12.56
N GLY A 2 48.56 -39.73 12.23
CA GLY A 2 49.75 -39.08 12.68
C GLY A 2 49.78 -37.72 12.00
N ILE A 3 50.09 -36.77 12.75
CA ILE A 3 50.57 -35.41 12.69
C ILE A 3 51.54 -35.14 11.53
N GLY A 4 51.38 -34.05 10.83
CA GLY A 4 52.38 -33.45 9.94
C GLY A 4 52.32 -31.93 9.99
N LYS A 5 53.15 -31.34 10.87
CA LYS A 5 53.48 -29.91 10.92
C LYS A 5 54.51 -29.56 9.83
N TYR A 6 54.33 -28.47 9.10
CA TYR A 6 55.43 -27.79 8.40
C TYR A 6 55.57 -26.36 8.89
N ARG A 7 56.78 -26.12 9.49
CA ARG A 7 57.38 -24.80 9.74
C ARG A 7 58.15 -24.39 8.48
N ILE A 8 58.09 -23.12 8.11
CA ILE A 8 59.08 -22.47 7.24
C ILE A 8 59.57 -21.19 7.92
N SER A 9 60.89 -21.07 7.83
CA SER A 9 61.84 -20.22 8.55
C SER A 9 61.90 -18.79 7.97
N ILE A 10 62.19 -17.88 8.90
CA ILE A 10 62.53 -16.47 8.73
C ILE A 10 63.96 -16.33 8.24
N HIS A 11 64.19 -15.48 7.22
CA HIS A 11 65.55 -14.91 7.01
C HIS A 11 65.45 -13.38 6.96
N SER A 12 66.15 -12.80 7.90
CA SER A 12 66.44 -11.40 8.12
C SER A 12 67.36 -10.81 7.07
N ILE A 13 67.12 -9.58 6.62
CA ILE A 13 68.18 -8.70 6.12
C ILE A 13 67.98 -7.32 6.77
N LEU A 14 69.02 -6.97 7.57
CA LEU A 14 69.23 -5.64 8.13
C LEU A 14 69.79 -4.71 7.06
N TYR A 15 69.23 -3.50 6.93
CA TYR A 15 69.94 -2.33 6.43
C TYR A 15 69.81 -1.17 7.39
N PHE A 16 70.92 -0.71 7.90
CA PHE A 16 71.09 0.51 8.68
C PHE A 16 71.04 1.73 7.74
N PHE A 17 70.20 2.72 8.08
CA PHE A 17 70.43 4.12 7.71
C PHE A 17 70.10 5.05 8.86
N LEU A 18 71.09 5.81 9.22
CA LEU A 18 71.04 6.95 10.13
C LEU A 18 70.23 8.06 9.51
N VAL A 19 69.23 8.61 10.17
CA VAL A 19 68.68 9.95 9.88
C VAL A 19 68.28 10.61 11.19
N CYS A 20 68.69 11.86 11.29
CA CYS A 20 68.49 12.84 12.33
C CYS A 20 67.00 13.09 12.70
N PRO A 21 66.68 13.45 13.95
CA PRO A 21 65.31 13.76 14.35
C PRO A 21 64.94 15.20 13.99
N ILE A 22 64.02 15.36 13.04
CA ILE A 22 63.24 16.61 12.89
C ILE A 22 61.95 16.37 13.65
N THR A 23 61.84 17.07 14.78
CA THR A 23 60.58 17.11 15.56
C THR A 23 59.57 17.96 14.79
N ILE A 24 58.70 17.32 14.06
CA ILE A 24 57.47 17.94 13.57
C ILE A 24 56.39 17.66 14.62
N LEU A 25 55.98 18.67 15.34
CA LEU A 25 54.76 18.70 16.12
C LEU A 25 53.57 18.56 15.14
N ILE A 26 53.14 17.34 14.93
CA ILE A 26 51.81 17.09 14.34
C ILE A 26 50.81 17.20 15.50
N SER A 27 50.11 18.31 15.54
CA SER A 27 48.88 18.43 16.29
C SER A 27 47.92 17.37 15.73
N CYS A 28 47.67 16.33 16.51
CA CYS A 28 46.52 15.47 16.25
C CYS A 28 45.27 16.26 16.58
N ASN A 29 44.74 16.96 15.63
CA ASN A 29 43.32 17.20 15.59
C ASN A 29 42.68 15.85 15.26
N SER A 30 42.02 15.26 16.21
CA SER A 30 41.09 14.15 16.03
C SER A 30 39.79 14.76 15.54
N ASP A 31 39.75 15.21 14.31
CA ASP A 31 38.52 15.45 13.60
C ASP A 31 38.03 14.09 13.09
N ASN A 32 37.32 13.37 13.96
CA ASN A 32 36.28 12.45 13.56
C ASN A 32 35.03 13.27 13.21
N ASP A 33 35.09 14.15 12.26
CA ASP A 33 33.94 14.64 11.57
C ASP A 33 33.41 13.43 10.71
N LYS A 34 32.52 12.65 11.32
CA LYS A 34 31.51 11.95 10.55
C LYS A 34 30.79 13.08 9.83
N ASN A 35 30.90 13.15 8.51
CA ASN A 35 30.06 13.98 7.68
C ASN A 35 28.61 13.49 7.87
N ASP A 36 27.90 14.05 8.86
CA ASP A 36 26.46 13.98 8.87
C ASP A 36 25.97 14.74 7.64
N SER A 37 25.38 14.04 6.68
CA SER A 37 24.80 14.70 5.53
C SER A 37 23.50 15.39 5.99
N TYR A 38 23.39 16.66 5.66
CA TYR A 38 22.20 17.46 5.94
C TYR A 38 21.21 17.29 4.79
N PRO A 39 19.91 17.18 5.09
CA PRO A 39 18.90 17.24 4.04
C PRO A 39 18.99 18.55 3.26
N GLU A 40 18.90 18.48 1.94
CA GLU A 40 18.87 19.63 1.05
C GLU A 40 17.53 20.35 1.18
N SER A 41 17.57 21.68 1.38
CA SER A 41 16.38 22.53 1.35
C SER A 41 16.12 23.00 -0.09
N PHE A 42 14.89 22.89 -0.54
CA PHE A 42 14.43 23.42 -1.84
C PHE A 42 13.92 24.86 -1.75
N ASP A 43 14.05 25.50 -0.58
CA ASP A 43 13.78 26.94 -0.38
C ASP A 43 14.86 27.56 0.51
N ASP A 44 15.66 28.47 -0.05
CA ASP A 44 16.77 29.14 0.64
C ASP A 44 16.35 30.00 1.85
N ARG A 45 15.06 30.27 2.00
CA ARG A 45 14.50 31.01 3.14
C ARG A 45 14.28 30.11 4.36
N ILE A 46 14.44 28.79 4.20
CA ILE A 46 14.17 27.77 5.23
C ILE A 46 15.47 27.04 5.53
N THR A 47 15.79 26.90 6.81
CA THR A 47 16.99 26.23 7.28
C THR A 47 16.61 24.97 8.08
N ILE A 48 17.43 23.93 7.97
CA ILE A 48 17.36 22.73 8.80
C ILE A 48 18.69 22.57 9.55
N SER A 49 18.62 22.33 10.85
CA SER A 49 19.80 22.12 11.70
C SER A 49 19.63 20.89 12.57
N LEU A 50 20.70 20.11 12.73
CA LEU A 50 20.73 18.98 13.65
C LEU A 50 20.87 19.49 15.07
N ILE A 51 19.96 19.10 15.97
CA ILE A 51 20.00 19.51 17.39
C ILE A 51 20.35 18.37 18.34
N ALA A 52 20.13 17.12 17.93
CA ALA A 52 20.53 15.96 18.72
C ALA A 52 20.67 14.71 17.82
N SER A 53 21.56 13.82 18.19
CA SER A 53 21.78 12.56 17.47
C SER A 53 22.21 11.43 18.40
N SER A 54 22.30 10.20 17.86
CA SER A 54 22.86 9.06 18.60
C SER A 54 24.30 9.37 19.08
N PRO A 55 24.67 8.96 20.31
CA PRO A 55 23.95 8.06 21.22
C PRO A 55 22.95 8.74 22.16
N ASP A 56 22.81 10.07 22.15
CA ASP A 56 21.94 10.80 23.07
C ASP A 56 20.44 10.63 22.69
N ILE A 57 20.18 10.36 21.42
CA ILE A 57 18.86 10.10 20.85
C ILE A 57 18.87 8.72 20.19
N VAL A 58 17.90 7.88 20.53
CA VAL A 58 17.81 6.51 20.03
C VAL A 58 16.41 6.25 19.49
N THR A 59 16.33 5.88 18.22
CA THR A 59 15.08 5.50 17.54
C THR A 59 13.87 6.36 17.91
N PRO A 60 13.92 7.70 17.68
CA PRO A 60 12.85 8.61 18.06
C PRO A 60 11.68 8.48 17.06
N ILE A 61 10.46 8.29 17.56
CA ILE A 61 9.25 8.15 16.72
C ILE A 61 8.25 9.28 16.90
N GLY A 62 7.78 9.53 18.11
CA GLY A 62 6.85 10.63 18.39
C GLY A 62 7.57 11.82 19.01
N ILE A 63 7.08 13.03 18.75
CA ILE A 63 7.60 14.27 19.35
C ILE A 63 6.44 15.22 19.65
N THR A 64 6.53 15.92 20.76
CA THR A 64 5.59 16.98 21.12
C THR A 64 6.27 18.05 21.93
N ILE A 65 5.72 19.26 21.94
CA ILE A 65 6.21 20.41 22.71
C ILE A 65 5.07 20.94 23.54
N ASP A 66 5.32 21.22 24.82
CA ASP A 66 4.32 21.77 25.69
C ASP A 66 4.23 23.31 25.59
N LYS A 67 3.30 23.91 26.29
CA LYS A 67 3.06 25.35 26.25
C LYS A 67 4.20 26.18 26.90
N GLU A 68 5.10 25.55 27.61
CA GLU A 68 6.34 26.13 28.17
C GLU A 68 7.56 25.89 27.26
N ASP A 69 7.32 25.47 26.01
CA ASP A 69 8.34 25.13 25.01
C ASP A 69 9.27 23.97 25.41
N GLN A 70 8.83 23.10 26.33
CA GLN A 70 9.56 21.90 26.69
C GLN A 70 9.35 20.81 25.63
N ILE A 71 10.45 20.26 25.13
CA ILE A 71 10.43 19.22 24.10
C ILE A 71 10.34 17.85 24.78
N TYR A 72 9.41 17.00 24.29
CA TYR A 72 9.30 15.61 24.65
C TYR A 72 9.34 14.75 23.39
N PHE A 73 10.07 13.64 23.41
CA PHE A 73 10.03 12.66 22.34
C PHE A 73 9.90 11.24 22.87
N LEU A 74 9.37 10.36 22.05
CA LEU A 74 9.23 8.94 22.35
C LEU A 74 10.43 8.18 21.77
N GLU A 75 11.21 7.56 22.65
CA GLU A 75 12.32 6.68 22.32
C GLU A 75 11.80 5.25 22.23
N SER A 76 11.86 4.64 21.03
CA SER A 76 11.38 3.27 20.78
C SER A 76 12.47 2.24 20.99
N HIS A 77 12.16 1.21 21.77
CA HIS A 77 13.05 0.08 22.06
C HIS A 77 12.35 -1.27 21.90
N THR A 78 11.01 -1.27 21.79
CA THR A 78 10.20 -2.48 21.79
C THR A 78 9.65 -2.84 20.42
N HIS A 79 9.81 -1.96 19.41
CA HIS A 79 9.35 -2.21 18.07
C HIS A 79 10.27 -3.18 17.32
N THR A 80 9.88 -4.45 17.21
CA THR A 80 10.62 -5.54 16.53
C THR A 80 12.13 -5.51 16.75
N PRO A 81 12.63 -5.50 18.02
CA PRO A 81 14.05 -5.43 18.28
C PRO A 81 14.77 -6.65 17.72
N LEU A 82 15.92 -6.44 17.05
CA LEU A 82 16.79 -7.52 16.62
C LEU A 82 17.26 -8.35 17.82
N SER A 83 17.55 -9.63 17.61
CA SER A 83 18.01 -10.52 18.68
C SER A 83 19.30 -10.05 19.37
N GLU A 84 20.17 -9.34 18.65
CA GLU A 84 21.40 -8.73 19.13
C GLU A 84 21.23 -7.32 19.72
N TYR A 85 20.01 -6.76 19.68
CA TYR A 85 19.75 -5.42 20.22
C TYR A 85 20.02 -5.37 21.72
N GLN A 86 20.94 -4.47 22.14
CA GLN A 86 21.38 -4.30 23.53
C GLN A 86 20.80 -3.06 24.21
N GLY A 87 19.79 -2.43 23.58
CA GLY A 87 19.12 -1.26 24.15
C GLY A 87 18.25 -1.57 25.37
N PRO A 88 17.56 -0.56 25.89
CA PRO A 88 16.57 -0.71 26.96
C PRO A 88 15.47 -1.72 26.59
N LYS A 89 14.83 -2.29 27.60
CA LYS A 89 13.74 -3.26 27.43
C LYS A 89 12.36 -2.63 27.26
N PHE A 90 12.27 -1.33 27.46
CA PHE A 90 11.05 -0.56 27.43
C PHE A 90 11.27 0.73 26.66
N ASP A 91 10.25 1.22 26.01
CA ASP A 91 10.19 2.55 25.43
C ASP A 91 10.15 3.61 26.52
N ARG A 92 10.59 4.83 26.18
CA ARG A 92 10.72 5.94 27.11
C ARG A 92 10.17 7.22 26.50
N ILE A 93 9.58 8.05 27.34
CA ILE A 93 9.38 9.45 27.02
C ILE A 93 10.57 10.22 27.56
N MET A 94 11.29 10.87 26.68
CA MET A 94 12.44 11.72 27.01
C MET A 94 12.01 13.18 27.02
N LYS A 95 12.53 13.94 28.00
CA LYS A 95 12.32 15.38 28.15
C LYS A 95 13.61 16.12 27.90
N GLY A 96 13.61 17.13 27.03
CA GLY A 96 14.74 18.02 26.80
C GLY A 96 14.96 19.01 27.94
N ILE A 97 16.21 19.23 28.32
CA ILE A 97 16.60 20.24 29.30
C ILE A 97 17.32 21.34 28.55
N ASP A 98 16.62 22.41 28.30
CA ASP A 98 17.14 23.66 27.71
C ASP A 98 17.38 24.68 28.83
N SER A 99 18.63 24.79 29.28
CA SER A 99 19.02 25.63 30.43
C SER A 99 19.26 27.08 30.04
N ASN A 100 19.49 27.32 28.73
CA ASN A 100 19.84 28.64 28.21
C ASN A 100 18.69 29.35 27.50
N GLY A 101 17.59 28.61 27.16
CA GLY A 101 16.38 29.13 26.55
C GLY A 101 16.50 29.39 25.06
N ASP A 102 17.46 28.75 24.36
CA ASP A 102 17.67 28.94 22.93
C ASP A 102 16.81 27.99 22.05
N GLY A 103 16.09 27.06 22.69
CA GLY A 103 15.27 26.06 22.04
C GLY A 103 16.03 24.80 21.60
N ILE A 104 17.29 24.64 22.09
CA ILE A 104 18.13 23.48 21.84
C ILE A 104 18.50 22.85 23.18
N PRO A 105 17.96 21.68 23.54
CA PRO A 105 18.30 21.01 24.79
C PRO A 105 19.78 20.63 24.90
N GLU A 106 20.46 21.00 25.98
CA GLU A 106 21.81 20.58 26.28
C GLU A 106 21.88 19.14 26.79
N SER A 107 20.78 18.59 27.27
CA SER A 107 20.72 17.21 27.77
C SER A 107 19.28 16.69 27.77
N TRP A 108 19.14 15.37 27.91
CA TRP A 108 17.86 14.69 27.93
C TRP A 108 17.67 13.92 29.22
N LYS A 109 16.48 13.98 29.78
CA LYS A 109 16.07 13.28 30.99
C LYS A 109 14.92 12.33 30.70
N ILE A 110 14.88 11.16 31.32
CA ILE A 110 13.73 10.28 31.26
C ILE A 110 12.56 10.95 31.99
N TYR A 111 11.48 11.24 31.27
CA TYR A 111 10.23 11.74 31.85
C TYR A 111 9.31 10.61 32.30
N ALA A 112 9.19 9.55 31.48
CA ALA A 112 8.47 8.32 31.82
C ALA A 112 9.13 7.12 31.16
N ASP A 113 9.08 5.94 31.77
CA ASP A 113 9.59 4.69 31.24
C ASP A 113 8.57 3.55 31.39
N SER A 114 9.02 2.31 31.15
CA SER A 114 8.18 1.11 31.25
C SER A 114 6.98 1.15 30.30
N ILE A 115 7.19 1.68 29.10
CA ILE A 115 6.23 1.73 28.01
C ILE A 115 6.53 0.57 27.05
N MET A 116 5.49 -0.02 26.48
CA MET A 116 5.59 -1.05 25.44
C MET A 116 4.89 -0.55 24.19
N ASP A 117 5.49 -0.81 23.04
CA ASP A 117 4.93 -0.53 21.72
C ASP A 117 4.37 0.91 21.58
N GLY A 118 5.14 1.90 22.06
CA GLY A 118 4.79 3.31 21.94
C GLY A 118 4.73 3.76 20.49
N MET A 119 3.74 4.61 20.15
CA MET A 119 3.50 5.04 18.77
C MET A 119 3.59 6.54 18.57
N ASN A 120 2.89 7.34 19.36
CA ASN A 120 2.86 8.80 19.18
C ASN A 120 2.65 9.53 20.51
N LEU A 121 3.05 10.81 20.55
CA LEU A 121 2.91 11.70 21.69
C LEU A 121 2.11 12.96 21.33
N PHE A 122 1.41 13.51 22.32
CA PHE A 122 0.77 14.81 22.24
C PHE A 122 0.77 15.53 23.59
N SER A 123 1.20 16.78 23.60
CA SER A 123 1.09 17.63 24.79
C SER A 123 -0.31 18.25 24.87
N GLY A 124 -1.04 17.92 25.90
CA GLY A 124 -2.41 18.36 26.14
C GLY A 124 -2.55 19.42 27.23
N PRO A 125 -3.80 19.73 27.62
CA PRO A 125 -4.06 20.66 28.71
C PRO A 125 -3.39 20.28 30.02
N ASN A 126 -3.05 21.27 30.85
CA ASN A 126 -2.42 21.12 32.17
C ASN A 126 -1.07 20.38 32.16
N ASN A 127 -0.31 20.49 31.06
CA ASN A 127 0.99 19.84 30.86
C ASN A 127 0.93 18.30 30.96
N HIS A 128 -0.22 17.70 30.67
CA HIS A 128 -0.32 16.26 30.54
C HIS A 128 0.28 15.83 29.18
N ILE A 129 1.13 14.82 29.21
CA ILE A 129 1.63 14.17 28.00
C ILE A 129 0.74 12.96 27.72
N PHE A 130 0.10 12.95 26.57
CA PHE A 130 -0.71 11.85 26.07
C PHE A 130 0.13 10.97 25.16
N LEU A 131 -0.02 9.66 25.31
CA LEU A 131 0.73 8.64 24.58
C LEU A 131 -0.24 7.63 23.97
N THR A 132 -0.06 7.31 22.69
CA THR A 132 -0.59 6.09 22.10
C THR A 132 0.44 4.99 22.15
N THR A 133 -0.03 3.79 22.45
CA THR A 133 0.69 2.54 22.24
C THR A 133 -0.13 1.66 21.31
N LYS A 134 0.45 0.60 20.78
CA LYS A 134 -0.26 -0.34 19.92
C LYS A 134 -1.63 -0.81 20.50
N ASP A 135 -1.74 -0.89 21.81
CA ASP A 135 -2.89 -1.45 22.54
C ASP A 135 -3.64 -0.47 23.45
N GLY A 136 -3.23 0.81 23.50
CA GLY A 136 -3.90 1.74 24.41
C GLY A 136 -3.54 3.21 24.25
N VAL A 137 -4.23 4.03 25.04
CA VAL A 137 -3.99 5.47 25.18
C VAL A 137 -3.82 5.80 26.66
N PHE A 138 -2.78 6.55 26.95
CA PHE A 138 -2.37 6.88 28.30
C PHE A 138 -2.16 8.39 28.45
N SER A 139 -2.31 8.90 29.68
CA SER A 139 -1.85 10.24 30.05
C SER A 139 -0.84 10.17 31.18
N PHE A 140 0.17 11.02 31.10
CA PHE A 140 1.24 11.17 32.08
C PHE A 140 1.24 12.58 32.62
N SER A 141 1.48 12.75 33.92
CA SER A 141 1.68 14.05 34.53
C SER A 141 2.76 13.99 35.63
N ASP A 142 3.46 15.11 35.78
CA ASP A 142 4.46 15.39 36.82
C ASP A 142 3.81 16.35 37.81
N THR A 143 3.32 15.83 38.93
CA THR A 143 2.54 16.62 39.90
C THR A 143 3.40 17.32 40.94
N ASP A 144 4.61 16.85 41.19
CA ASP A 144 5.58 17.46 42.13
C ASP A 144 6.64 18.34 41.43
N GLN A 145 6.56 18.41 40.07
CA GLN A 145 7.39 19.25 39.23
C GLN A 145 8.90 18.94 39.29
N ASP A 146 9.24 17.69 39.56
CA ASP A 146 10.63 17.25 39.56
C ASP A 146 11.18 16.91 38.15
N GLY A 147 10.33 16.97 37.12
CA GLY A 147 10.63 16.69 35.74
C GLY A 147 10.55 15.22 35.38
N VAL A 148 9.94 14.38 36.22
CA VAL A 148 9.61 12.97 35.98
C VAL A 148 8.12 12.79 36.25
N SER A 149 7.45 12.00 35.39
CA SER A 149 6.01 11.71 35.60
C SER A 149 5.82 10.80 36.79
N ASP A 150 4.97 11.21 37.73
CA ASP A 150 4.57 10.45 38.91
C ASP A 150 3.14 9.88 38.80
N VAL A 151 2.38 10.30 37.77
CA VAL A 151 1.00 9.81 37.52
C VAL A 151 0.89 9.29 36.10
N LYS A 152 0.39 8.04 35.95
CA LYS A 152 0.01 7.41 34.69
C LYS A 152 -1.44 6.97 34.77
N ASN A 153 -2.28 7.52 33.89
CA ASN A 153 -3.67 7.09 33.72
C ASN A 153 -3.85 6.31 32.42
N THR A 154 -4.63 5.24 32.47
CA THR A 154 -5.11 4.54 31.28
C THR A 154 -6.45 5.15 30.86
N LEU A 155 -6.50 5.68 29.65
CA LEU A 155 -7.70 6.31 29.09
C LEU A 155 -8.51 5.32 28.26
N LEU A 156 -7.82 4.57 27.39
CA LEU A 156 -8.41 3.55 26.52
C LEU A 156 -7.53 2.30 26.50
N ARG A 157 -8.16 1.15 26.29
CA ARG A 157 -7.46 -0.11 26.02
C ARG A 157 -8.09 -0.86 24.86
N MET A 158 -7.26 -1.42 24.00
CA MET A 158 -7.66 -2.48 23.09
C MET A 158 -7.70 -3.79 23.89
N VAL A 159 -8.89 -4.36 24.02
CA VAL A 159 -9.11 -5.60 24.80
C VAL A 159 -9.25 -6.83 23.92
N GLU A 160 -9.39 -6.64 22.62
CA GLU A 160 -9.32 -7.64 21.57
C GLU A 160 -8.74 -7.00 20.29
N PRO A 161 -7.89 -7.68 19.52
CA PRO A 161 -7.22 -8.94 19.85
C PRO A 161 -6.11 -8.75 20.89
N ASP A 162 -5.64 -9.85 21.50
CA ASP A 162 -4.52 -9.82 22.47
C ASP A 162 -3.21 -9.31 21.84
N ASN A 163 -3.06 -9.42 20.52
CA ASN A 163 -1.94 -8.90 19.76
C ASN A 163 -2.37 -8.52 18.33
N VAL A 164 -1.78 -7.44 17.81
CA VAL A 164 -1.87 -7.02 16.43
C VAL A 164 -0.46 -6.95 15.85
N TYR A 165 -0.32 -7.00 14.53
CA TYR A 165 1.00 -6.76 13.94
C TYR A 165 1.42 -5.29 14.17
N ASP A 166 2.70 -5.01 14.10
CA ASP A 166 3.28 -3.80 14.68
C ASP A 166 2.75 -2.47 14.15
N HIS A 167 2.23 -2.43 12.92
CA HIS A 167 1.67 -1.21 12.32
C HIS A 167 0.12 -1.16 12.30
N ALA A 168 -0.57 -2.04 13.00
CA ALA A 168 -2.02 -2.19 12.93
C ALA A 168 -2.80 -1.82 14.20
N GLY A 169 -2.11 -1.34 15.22
CA GLY A 169 -2.74 -0.95 16.49
C GLY A 169 -3.28 0.47 16.49
N ILE A 170 -3.37 1.03 17.66
CA ILE A 170 -3.63 2.46 17.89
C ILE A 170 -2.36 3.22 17.53
N LEU A 171 -2.47 4.24 16.65
CA LEU A 171 -1.33 4.90 16.04
C LEU A 171 -1.25 6.38 16.44
N GLY A 172 -1.92 7.26 15.71
CA GLY A 172 -1.87 8.70 15.90
C GLY A 172 -2.86 9.22 16.94
N LEU A 173 -2.57 10.40 17.48
CA LEU A 173 -3.51 11.14 18.32
C LEU A 173 -3.36 12.66 18.12
N THR A 174 -4.48 13.36 18.35
CA THR A 174 -4.51 14.81 18.45
C THR A 174 -5.62 15.24 19.41
N ILE A 175 -5.53 16.45 19.96
CA ILE A 175 -6.50 16.98 20.90
C ILE A 175 -7.07 18.27 20.35
N GLN A 176 -8.41 18.39 20.37
CA GLN A 176 -9.08 19.64 20.13
C GLN A 176 -10.20 19.82 21.15
N ASN A 177 -10.23 20.97 21.81
CA ASN A 177 -11.15 21.26 22.91
C ASN A 177 -11.00 20.23 24.04
N GLU A 178 -12.07 19.51 24.39
CA GLU A 178 -12.08 18.47 25.42
C GLU A 178 -12.05 17.06 24.85
N TRP A 179 -11.74 16.91 23.56
CA TRP A 179 -11.74 15.64 22.86
C TRP A 179 -10.36 15.21 22.40
N ILE A 180 -10.03 13.96 22.64
CA ILE A 180 -8.89 13.25 22.05
C ILE A 180 -9.41 12.53 20.81
N TYR A 181 -8.81 12.77 19.65
CA TYR A 181 -9.06 12.03 18.41
C TYR A 181 -7.90 11.07 18.16
N ILE A 182 -8.22 9.85 17.78
CA ILE A 182 -7.28 8.73 17.78
C ILE A 182 -7.48 7.94 16.50
N SER A 183 -6.40 7.62 15.80
CA SER A 183 -6.43 6.71 14.66
C SER A 183 -6.02 5.30 15.07
N ARG A 184 -6.61 4.32 14.39
CA ARG A 184 -6.28 2.91 14.50
C ARG A 184 -6.11 2.34 13.10
N GLY A 185 -5.02 1.60 12.86
CA GLY A 185 -4.79 0.83 11.65
C GLY A 185 -5.72 -0.39 11.57
N ASN A 186 -5.71 -1.09 10.42
CA ASN A 186 -6.49 -2.31 10.30
C ASN A 186 -5.88 -3.44 11.15
N THR A 187 -6.72 -4.31 11.66
CA THR A 187 -6.31 -5.45 12.50
C THR A 187 -6.15 -6.75 11.70
N GLY A 188 -5.91 -6.66 10.39
CA GLY A 188 -5.79 -7.84 9.52
C GLY A 188 -7.05 -8.71 9.46
N GLY A 189 -8.23 -8.09 9.67
CA GLY A 189 -9.51 -8.80 9.64
C GLY A 189 -9.89 -9.51 10.93
N LEU A 190 -9.16 -9.32 12.01
CA LEU A 190 -9.53 -9.86 13.31
C LEU A 190 -10.68 -9.05 13.93
N LYS A 191 -11.37 -9.65 14.89
CA LYS A 191 -12.25 -8.90 15.79
C LYS A 191 -11.40 -7.92 16.61
N TRP A 192 -11.93 -6.73 16.78
CA TRP A 192 -11.33 -5.77 17.68
C TRP A 192 -12.35 -5.22 18.66
N LYS A 193 -11.86 -4.85 19.81
CA LYS A 193 -12.63 -4.19 20.87
C LYS A 193 -11.75 -3.21 21.61
N ILE A 194 -12.23 -1.99 21.75
CA ILE A 194 -11.62 -0.92 22.54
C ILE A 194 -12.58 -0.53 23.64
N GLN A 195 -12.05 -0.34 24.84
CA GLN A 195 -12.81 0.06 26.02
C GLN A 195 -12.31 1.39 26.57
N GLY A 196 -13.22 2.30 26.82
CA GLY A 196 -12.99 3.59 27.48
C GLY A 196 -12.94 3.48 28.99
N SER A 197 -12.50 4.55 29.66
CA SER A 197 -12.40 4.63 31.13
C SER A 197 -13.75 4.48 31.86
N ASP A 198 -14.84 4.89 31.21
CA ASP A 198 -16.22 4.78 31.70
C ASP A 198 -16.88 3.41 31.42
N GLY A 199 -16.12 2.49 30.79
CA GLY A 199 -16.58 1.16 30.43
C GLY A 199 -17.36 1.10 29.10
N ARG A 200 -17.52 2.20 28.37
CA ARG A 200 -18.04 2.16 27.01
C ARG A 200 -17.10 1.37 26.11
N GLU A 201 -17.69 0.60 25.20
CA GLU A 201 -16.95 -0.24 24.27
C GLU A 201 -17.31 0.11 22.83
N LEU A 202 -16.27 0.15 21.98
CA LEU A 202 -16.40 0.05 20.53
C LEU A 202 -15.83 -1.29 20.09
N ASN A 203 -16.47 -1.92 19.12
CA ASN A 203 -16.02 -3.19 18.58
C ASN A 203 -16.36 -3.29 17.10
N GLY A 204 -15.60 -4.09 16.39
CA GLY A 204 -15.80 -4.33 14.97
C GLY A 204 -15.18 -5.63 14.53
N TYR A 205 -15.30 -5.89 13.23
CA TYR A 205 -14.82 -7.11 12.61
C TYR A 205 -14.62 -6.93 11.11
N GLY A 206 -13.37 -6.96 10.65
CA GLY A 206 -13.06 -6.88 9.24
C GLY A 206 -13.31 -5.53 8.58
N ASP A 207 -13.78 -4.57 9.31
CA ASP A 207 -13.77 -3.16 8.96
C ASP A 207 -12.32 -2.68 9.03
N GLY A 208 -11.85 -1.93 8.10
CA GLY A 208 -10.48 -1.40 8.07
C GLY A 208 -10.10 -0.64 9.34
N GLY A 209 -9.07 0.18 9.26
CA GLY A 209 -8.74 1.15 10.29
C GLY A 209 -9.87 2.14 10.51
N ASN A 210 -9.90 2.77 11.68
CA ASN A 210 -10.89 3.79 12.01
C ASN A 210 -10.31 4.96 12.82
N VAL A 211 -11.04 6.05 12.84
CA VAL A 211 -10.84 7.17 13.77
C VAL A 211 -11.95 7.14 14.80
N PHE A 212 -11.58 7.24 16.05
CA PHE A 212 -12.51 7.38 17.17
C PHE A 212 -12.10 8.56 18.07
N ARG A 213 -12.98 8.99 18.95
CA ARG A 213 -12.68 10.04 19.92
C ARG A 213 -13.23 9.71 21.31
N CYS A 214 -12.61 10.26 22.32
CA CYS A 214 -13.08 10.23 23.71
C CYS A 214 -12.78 11.55 24.41
N LYS A 215 -13.35 11.75 25.61
CA LYS A 215 -12.98 12.88 26.46
C LYS A 215 -11.54 12.72 26.99
N LEU A 216 -10.98 13.81 27.54
CA LEU A 216 -9.62 13.82 28.10
C LEU A 216 -9.40 12.82 29.23
N ASP A 217 -10.46 12.36 29.88
CA ASP A 217 -10.44 11.32 30.91
C ASP A 217 -10.69 9.91 30.36
N GLY A 218 -10.85 9.75 29.03
CA GLY A 218 -11.11 8.48 28.36
C GLY A 218 -12.59 8.07 28.35
N SER A 219 -13.51 8.91 28.84
CA SER A 219 -14.95 8.67 28.79
C SER A 219 -15.57 9.06 27.45
N GLU A 220 -16.84 8.76 27.25
CA GLU A 220 -17.64 9.11 26.08
C GLU A 220 -17.03 8.63 24.74
N LEU A 221 -16.45 7.43 24.75
CA LEU A 221 -15.85 6.82 23.56
C LEU A 221 -16.88 6.67 22.43
N GLU A 222 -16.54 7.20 21.22
CA GLU A 222 -17.38 7.07 20.01
C GLU A 222 -16.54 7.00 18.73
N GLU A 223 -17.08 6.30 17.72
CA GLU A 223 -16.48 6.24 16.39
C GLU A 223 -16.75 7.53 15.60
N VAL A 224 -15.74 7.99 14.88
CA VAL A 224 -15.79 9.16 14.01
C VAL A 224 -15.86 8.76 12.54
N ALA A 225 -14.95 7.91 12.07
CA ALA A 225 -14.84 7.51 10.67
C ALA A 225 -14.19 6.13 10.54
N THR A 226 -14.41 5.49 9.38
CA THR A 226 -13.89 4.15 9.06
C THR A 226 -13.29 4.10 7.66
N GLY A 227 -12.64 3.00 7.31
CA GLY A 227 -12.24 2.74 5.93
C GLY A 227 -10.80 3.07 5.63
N PHE A 228 -9.90 2.96 6.61
CA PHE A 228 -8.46 3.21 6.46
C PHE A 228 -7.67 1.90 6.39
N TRP A 229 -6.46 1.99 5.81
CA TRP A 229 -5.47 0.92 5.88
C TRP A 229 -4.65 1.06 7.17
N ASN A 230 -3.63 1.94 7.17
CA ASN A 230 -2.80 2.23 8.34
C ASN A 230 -2.58 3.74 8.47
N SER A 231 -3.39 4.37 9.29
CA SER A 231 -3.41 5.82 9.48
C SER A 231 -2.44 6.23 10.60
N PHE A 232 -1.23 6.70 10.22
CA PHE A 232 -0.13 6.95 11.15
C PHE A 232 -0.27 8.22 11.98
N ASP A 233 -0.74 9.32 11.39
CA ASP A 233 -0.89 10.57 12.13
C ASP A 233 -2.14 11.33 11.70
N LEU A 234 -2.67 12.14 12.61
CA LEU A 234 -3.81 13.01 12.38
C LEU A 234 -3.64 14.32 13.15
N LYS A 235 -3.99 15.44 12.51
CA LYS A 235 -3.90 16.80 13.08
C LYS A 235 -5.07 17.65 12.62
N PHE A 236 -5.44 18.61 13.45
CA PHE A 236 -6.33 19.69 13.00
C PHE A 236 -5.54 20.72 12.23
N ASP A 237 -6.06 21.12 11.07
CA ASP A 237 -5.53 22.25 10.31
C ASP A 237 -6.02 23.59 10.90
N HIS A 238 -5.47 24.72 10.40
CA HIS A 238 -5.86 26.06 10.83
C HIS A 238 -7.32 26.41 10.53
N LEU A 239 -8.00 25.64 9.66
CA LEU A 239 -9.42 25.79 9.37
C LEU A 239 -10.31 24.97 10.32
N GLY A 240 -9.71 24.21 11.25
CA GLY A 240 -10.40 23.32 12.18
C GLY A 240 -10.88 22.02 11.55
N LYS A 241 -10.31 21.61 10.41
CA LYS A 241 -10.56 20.32 9.79
C LYS A 241 -9.62 19.29 10.37
N LEU A 242 -10.13 18.09 10.62
CA LEU A 242 -9.30 16.97 11.02
C LEU A 242 -8.71 16.31 9.77
N MET A 243 -7.40 16.42 9.63
CA MET A 243 -6.63 15.84 8.55
C MET A 243 -5.91 14.58 9.02
N LEU A 244 -5.78 13.60 8.15
CA LEU A 244 -5.17 12.29 8.45
C LEU A 244 -4.34 11.82 7.26
N ILE A 245 -3.20 11.19 7.54
CA ILE A 245 -2.39 10.48 6.57
C ILE A 245 -2.59 8.98 6.71
N ASP A 246 -2.81 8.28 5.60
CA ASP A 246 -3.13 6.86 5.55
C ASP A 246 -2.26 6.16 4.50
N ASN A 247 -1.56 5.11 4.94
CA ASN A 247 -0.76 4.29 4.03
C ASN A 247 -1.65 3.43 3.15
N ASP A 248 -1.13 3.06 2.00
CA ASP A 248 -1.83 2.20 1.06
C ASP A 248 -1.55 0.69 1.32
N PRO A 249 -2.37 -0.20 0.79
CA PRO A 249 -2.16 -1.65 0.89
C PRO A 249 -1.24 -2.20 -0.23
N ASP A 250 -0.22 -1.48 -0.66
CA ASP A 250 0.76 -1.78 -1.72
C ASP A 250 0.18 -2.10 -3.12
N SER A 251 -0.96 -2.77 -3.17
CA SER A 251 -1.63 -3.15 -4.44
C SER A 251 -2.65 -2.12 -4.90
N ARG A 252 -2.89 -1.08 -4.11
CA ARG A 252 -3.82 0.01 -4.43
C ARG A 252 -3.41 1.30 -3.76
N GLY A 253 -2.78 2.15 -4.51
CA GLY A 253 -2.35 3.47 -4.08
C GLY A 253 -3.18 4.61 -4.69
N PRO A 254 -2.71 5.83 -4.52
CA PRO A 254 -1.55 6.22 -3.71
C PRO A 254 -1.82 6.20 -2.20
N ASN A 255 -0.78 6.38 -1.38
CA ASN A 255 -0.95 6.79 0.02
C ASN A 255 -1.76 8.09 0.06
N ARG A 256 -2.54 8.32 1.13
CA ARG A 256 -3.60 9.32 1.11
C ARG A 256 -3.45 10.38 2.19
N LEU A 257 -3.71 11.65 1.81
CA LEU A 257 -4.11 12.71 2.72
C LEU A 257 -5.64 12.81 2.71
N LEU A 258 -6.27 12.76 3.87
CA LEU A 258 -7.71 12.67 4.03
C LEU A 258 -8.25 13.78 4.95
N GLU A 259 -9.33 14.43 4.54
CA GLU A 259 -10.17 15.24 5.45
C GLU A 259 -11.17 14.32 6.13
N ILE A 260 -11.16 14.25 7.46
CA ILE A 260 -12.01 13.37 8.24
C ILE A 260 -13.29 14.09 8.68
N VAL A 261 -14.43 13.43 8.45
CA VAL A 261 -15.76 13.90 8.89
C VAL A 261 -16.49 12.82 9.68
N LYS A 262 -17.39 13.23 10.55
CA LYS A 262 -18.24 12.30 11.30
C LYS A 262 -19.12 11.46 10.37
N GLY A 263 -19.08 10.14 10.54
CA GLY A 263 -19.80 9.19 9.70
C GLY A 263 -19.12 8.93 8.35
N GLY A 264 -17.89 9.45 8.13
CA GLY A 264 -17.09 9.21 6.92
C GLY A 264 -16.72 7.74 6.76
N ASP A 265 -16.81 7.26 5.51
CA ASP A 265 -16.36 5.94 5.09
C ASP A 265 -15.34 6.15 3.95
N TYR A 266 -14.08 5.75 4.18
CA TYR A 266 -12.98 5.96 3.24
C TYR A 266 -12.65 4.68 2.44
N GLY A 267 -13.54 3.68 2.51
CA GLY A 267 -13.72 2.62 1.52
C GLY A 267 -12.92 1.35 1.75
N TYR A 268 -11.88 1.34 2.60
CA TYR A 268 -11.13 0.12 2.87
C TYR A 268 -11.80 -0.74 3.97
N GLN A 269 -11.85 -2.04 3.73
CA GLN A 269 -12.32 -3.04 4.71
C GLN A 269 -11.48 -4.30 4.57
N SER A 270 -10.78 -4.71 5.62
CA SER A 270 -9.90 -5.88 5.62
C SER A 270 -10.62 -7.21 5.41
N ILE A 271 -11.94 -7.24 5.64
CA ILE A 271 -12.80 -8.40 5.36
C ILE A 271 -12.75 -8.86 3.90
N TYR A 272 -12.41 -7.95 2.99
CA TYR A 272 -12.32 -8.24 1.56
C TYR A 272 -10.89 -8.53 1.09
N GLY A 273 -9.95 -8.72 2.02
CA GLY A 273 -8.55 -9.05 1.77
C GLY A 273 -7.61 -7.88 1.93
N GLY A 274 -6.33 -8.18 2.17
CA GLY A 274 -5.29 -7.20 2.45
C GLY A 274 -4.92 -6.31 1.25
N SER A 275 -5.08 -6.80 0.02
CA SER A 275 -4.61 -6.11 -1.19
C SER A 275 -5.37 -4.83 -1.57
N GLY A 276 -6.53 -4.55 -0.97
CA GLY A 276 -7.32 -3.36 -1.29
C GLY A 276 -8.02 -3.35 -2.66
N ILE A 277 -7.85 -4.39 -3.50
CA ILE A 277 -8.35 -4.42 -4.88
C ILE A 277 -9.72 -5.08 -5.07
N HIS A 278 -10.37 -5.47 -3.99
CA HIS A 278 -11.67 -6.12 -4.07
C HIS A 278 -12.76 -5.16 -4.59
N PRO A 279 -13.72 -5.60 -5.44
CA PRO A 279 -14.73 -4.72 -6.04
C PRO A 279 -15.76 -4.14 -5.04
N PHE A 280 -15.71 -4.55 -3.76
CA PHE A 280 -16.52 -3.94 -2.68
C PHE A 280 -15.72 -2.90 -1.88
N LEU A 281 -14.51 -2.59 -2.31
CA LEU A 281 -13.65 -1.58 -1.71
C LEU A 281 -13.59 -0.33 -2.58
N ALA A 282 -13.36 0.79 -1.94
CA ALA A 282 -13.01 2.05 -2.58
C ALA A 282 -11.72 2.60 -1.97
N TRP A 283 -11.04 3.45 -2.71
CA TRP A 283 -9.82 4.12 -2.25
C TRP A 283 -9.90 5.64 -2.44
N ASN A 284 -10.65 6.08 -3.44
CA ASN A 284 -10.85 7.49 -3.78
C ASN A 284 -12.32 7.81 -4.11
N GLY A 285 -13.24 7.31 -3.29
CA GLY A 285 -14.67 7.61 -3.47
C GLY A 285 -15.34 6.92 -4.67
N GLU A 286 -14.77 5.84 -5.20
CA GLU A 286 -15.30 5.15 -6.40
C GLU A 286 -16.65 4.47 -6.14
N LEU A 287 -16.86 4.01 -4.91
CA LEU A 287 -18.16 3.46 -4.51
C LEU A 287 -19.07 4.54 -3.93
N PRO A 288 -20.35 4.54 -4.26
CA PRO A 288 -21.31 5.45 -3.64
C PRO A 288 -21.26 5.36 -2.11
N GLY A 289 -21.23 6.52 -1.47
CA GLY A 289 -21.18 6.63 -0.01
C GLY A 289 -19.79 6.63 0.59
N THR A 290 -18.76 6.31 -0.18
CA THR A 290 -17.36 6.47 0.24
C THR A 290 -16.82 7.85 -0.13
N LEU A 291 -15.76 8.28 0.57
CA LEU A 291 -15.19 9.61 0.44
C LEU A 291 -13.85 9.57 -0.31
N PRO A 292 -13.59 10.58 -1.17
CA PRO A 292 -12.31 10.71 -1.86
C PRO A 292 -11.22 11.20 -0.91
N TYR A 293 -9.96 11.01 -1.30
CA TYR A 293 -8.83 11.65 -0.63
C TYR A 293 -8.68 13.11 -1.06
N SER A 294 -8.02 13.92 -0.21
CA SER A 294 -7.72 15.32 -0.48
C SER A 294 -6.47 15.47 -1.36
N ALA A 295 -5.49 14.60 -1.23
CA ALA A 295 -4.30 14.51 -2.10
C ALA A 295 -3.70 13.11 -2.04
N GLY A 296 -3.05 12.69 -3.14
CA GLY A 296 -2.15 11.54 -3.15
C GLY A 296 -0.82 11.88 -2.50
N LEU A 297 -0.21 10.95 -1.78
CA LEU A 297 1.07 11.11 -1.10
C LEU A 297 2.10 10.12 -1.64
N GLY A 298 3.38 10.40 -1.34
CA GLY A 298 4.48 9.45 -1.51
C GLY A 298 4.44 8.30 -0.51
N GLU A 299 5.44 7.44 -0.56
CA GLU A 299 5.46 6.16 0.14
C GLU A 299 5.77 6.31 1.64
N ALA A 300 4.96 5.64 2.46
CA ALA A 300 5.05 5.63 3.92
C ALA A 300 4.99 7.05 4.57
N PRO A 301 3.90 7.81 4.36
CA PRO A 301 3.70 9.05 5.09
C PRO A 301 3.59 8.77 6.59
N SER A 302 4.38 9.47 7.40
CA SER A 302 4.53 9.14 8.84
C SER A 302 4.20 10.29 9.79
N GLY A 303 4.35 11.55 9.39
CA GLY A 303 4.04 12.72 10.22
C GLY A 303 3.32 13.80 9.45
N LEU A 304 2.47 14.55 10.15
CA LEU A 304 1.62 15.60 9.61
C LEU A 304 1.73 16.87 10.47
N LEU A 305 1.85 18.04 9.81
CA LEU A 305 1.85 19.35 10.46
C LEU A 305 1.21 20.39 9.56
N ASP A 306 0.38 21.27 10.11
CA ASP A 306 -0.07 22.45 9.39
C ASP A 306 0.99 23.56 9.48
N ALA A 307 1.52 23.97 8.34
CA ALA A 307 2.53 25.04 8.24
C ALA A 307 2.02 26.40 8.74
N ALA A 308 0.72 26.59 8.85
CA ALA A 308 0.14 27.79 9.47
C ALA A 308 0.59 28.01 10.92
N PHE A 309 0.97 26.91 11.63
CA PHE A 309 1.46 26.99 13.01
C PHE A 309 2.98 27.13 13.12
N SER A 310 3.67 27.34 11.98
CA SER A 310 5.13 27.46 11.92
C SER A 310 5.57 28.87 11.57
N ASN A 311 6.87 29.16 11.71
CA ASN A 311 7.50 30.38 11.28
C ASN A 311 8.04 30.33 9.83
N LEU A 312 7.59 29.35 9.05
CA LEU A 312 7.89 29.25 7.63
C LEU A 312 7.36 30.48 6.86
N PRO A 313 7.93 30.79 5.69
CA PRO A 313 7.45 31.88 4.85
C PRO A 313 5.93 31.83 4.62
N LYS A 314 5.29 33.01 4.51
CA LYS A 314 3.82 33.15 4.44
C LYS A 314 3.15 32.39 3.31
N ASP A 315 3.85 32.14 2.23
CA ASP A 315 3.37 31.34 1.10
C ASP A 315 3.12 29.84 1.46
N TYR A 316 3.69 29.37 2.57
CA TYR A 316 3.39 28.06 3.12
C TYR A 316 2.21 28.02 4.10
N ALA A 317 1.66 29.18 4.51
CA ALA A 317 0.60 29.25 5.54
C ALA A 317 -0.71 28.54 5.18
N ARG A 318 -0.87 28.12 3.92
CA ARG A 318 -1.99 27.28 3.44
C ARG A 318 -1.50 25.94 2.94
N SER A 319 -0.52 25.35 3.59
CA SER A 319 0.04 24.06 3.22
C SER A 319 0.14 23.15 4.42
N LEU A 320 0.00 21.87 4.19
CA LEU A 320 0.40 20.86 5.16
C LEU A 320 1.82 20.41 4.86
N LEU A 321 2.60 20.13 5.90
CA LEU A 321 3.87 19.42 5.82
C LEU A 321 3.61 17.94 6.09
N VAL A 322 4.18 17.09 5.26
CA VAL A 322 4.12 15.65 5.43
C VAL A 322 5.52 15.07 5.35
N SER A 323 5.90 14.28 6.33
CA SER A 323 7.12 13.47 6.26
C SER A 323 6.82 12.21 5.46
N ILE A 324 7.65 11.94 4.45
CA ILE A 324 7.60 10.75 3.60
C ILE A 324 8.81 9.89 3.94
N TRP A 325 8.60 8.95 4.84
CA TRP A 325 9.67 8.15 5.46
C TRP A 325 10.48 7.38 4.43
N GLU A 326 9.80 6.66 3.56
CA GLU A 326 10.38 5.81 2.53
C GLU A 326 11.17 6.60 1.48
N GLU A 327 10.72 7.81 1.17
CA GLU A 327 11.32 8.66 0.15
C GLU A 327 12.36 9.64 0.70
N ASN A 328 12.76 9.53 1.96
CA ASN A 328 13.77 10.41 2.57
C ASN A 328 13.44 11.90 2.41
N SER A 329 12.17 12.29 2.50
CA SER A 329 11.74 13.63 2.14
C SER A 329 10.69 14.22 3.07
N ILE A 330 10.64 15.56 3.09
CA ILE A 330 9.51 16.31 3.63
C ILE A 330 8.88 17.02 2.44
N VAL A 331 7.57 16.87 2.29
CA VAL A 331 6.80 17.53 1.25
C VAL A 331 5.84 18.57 1.83
N THR A 332 5.54 19.59 1.03
CA THR A 332 4.43 20.50 1.27
C THR A 332 3.26 20.13 0.38
N VAL A 333 2.06 20.10 0.94
CA VAL A 333 0.82 19.84 0.20
C VAL A 333 -0.05 21.09 0.29
N PRO A 334 -0.07 21.95 -0.77
CA PRO A 334 -0.77 23.22 -0.71
C PRO A 334 -2.29 23.03 -0.82
N LEU A 335 -3.06 23.74 0.01
CA LEU A 335 -4.50 23.84 -0.17
C LEU A 335 -4.79 24.68 -1.42
N LEU A 336 -5.63 24.17 -2.33
CA LEU A 336 -6.03 24.88 -3.54
C LEU A 336 -6.93 26.08 -3.21
N GLU A 337 -6.67 27.22 -3.88
CA GLU A 337 -7.32 28.48 -3.52
C GLU A 337 -8.84 28.48 -3.74
N ASP A 338 -9.30 27.84 -4.80
CA ASP A 338 -10.72 27.83 -5.21
C ASP A 338 -11.52 26.64 -4.62
N GLU A 339 -10.85 25.69 -3.96
CA GLU A 339 -11.47 24.48 -3.45
C GLU A 339 -11.08 24.25 -1.99
N ASN A 340 -11.99 24.53 -1.08
CA ASN A 340 -11.73 24.47 0.38
C ASN A 340 -11.40 23.07 0.93
N ARG A 341 -11.40 22.01 0.12
CA ARG A 341 -11.21 20.63 0.56
C ARG A 341 -10.15 19.87 -0.21
N MET A 342 -9.72 20.36 -1.35
CA MET A 342 -8.70 19.70 -2.15
C MET A 342 -7.35 20.33 -1.92
N TYR A 343 -6.36 19.49 -1.74
CA TYR A 343 -4.97 19.89 -1.71
C TYR A 343 -4.33 19.60 -3.07
N GLY A 344 -3.35 20.40 -3.45
CA GLY A 344 -2.59 20.20 -4.68
C GLY A 344 -1.57 19.07 -4.55
N GLU A 345 -0.84 18.84 -5.64
CA GLU A 345 0.24 17.85 -5.68
C GLU A 345 1.32 18.16 -4.64
N PRO A 346 1.86 17.15 -3.95
CA PRO A 346 2.97 17.29 -3.04
C PRO A 346 4.19 17.89 -3.73
N LYS A 347 4.88 18.81 -3.03
CA LYS A 347 6.13 19.42 -3.51
C LYS A 347 7.23 19.19 -2.48
N ILE A 348 8.38 18.72 -2.94
CA ILE A 348 9.52 18.46 -2.06
C ILE A 348 9.98 19.80 -1.44
N LEU A 349 10.06 19.83 -0.11
CA LEU A 349 10.63 20.92 0.66
C LEU A 349 12.04 20.58 1.14
N PHE A 350 12.23 19.34 1.60
CA PHE A 350 13.53 18.79 1.98
C PHE A 350 13.72 17.41 1.39
N LYS A 351 14.94 17.11 0.97
CA LYS A 351 15.37 15.78 0.52
C LYS A 351 16.68 15.42 1.18
N GLY A 352 16.71 14.27 1.85
CA GLY A 352 17.92 13.69 2.42
C GLY A 352 18.45 12.52 1.60
N ASP A 353 19.56 11.98 2.06
CA ASP A 353 20.10 10.71 1.58
C ASP A 353 19.51 9.52 2.36
N SER A 354 20.07 8.32 2.16
CA SER A 354 19.65 7.09 2.82
C SER A 354 19.83 7.07 4.36
N THR A 355 20.23 8.19 4.97
CA THR A 355 20.31 8.37 6.42
C THR A 355 19.34 9.41 6.97
N PHE A 356 18.34 9.78 6.18
CA PHE A 356 17.29 10.70 6.57
C PHE A 356 15.91 10.04 6.37
N HIS A 357 15.30 9.60 7.45
CA HIS A 357 13.97 8.99 7.45
C HIS A 357 13.07 9.76 8.43
N PRO A 358 12.48 10.89 7.98
CA PRO A 358 11.70 11.78 8.84
C PRO A 358 10.42 11.09 9.33
N VAL A 359 10.05 11.28 10.62
CA VAL A 359 8.90 10.62 11.24
C VAL A 359 7.84 11.63 11.69
N ALA A 360 8.05 12.33 12.78
CA ALA A 360 7.01 13.13 13.44
C ALA A 360 7.44 14.59 13.64
N PHE A 361 6.46 15.50 13.64
CA PHE A 361 6.66 16.94 13.79
C PHE A 361 6.05 17.48 15.08
N ALA A 362 6.71 18.52 15.63
CA ALA A 362 6.14 19.40 16.65
C ALA A 362 6.58 20.85 16.42
N THR A 363 5.83 21.83 16.92
CA THR A 363 6.18 23.25 16.85
C THR A 363 6.25 23.86 18.24
N ASN A 364 7.22 24.78 18.45
CA ASN A 364 7.28 25.59 19.65
C ASN A 364 6.47 26.90 19.52
N SER A 365 6.40 27.70 20.57
CA SER A 365 5.69 28.98 20.60
C SER A 365 6.22 30.02 19.59
N LYS A 366 7.47 29.87 19.14
CA LYS A 366 8.10 30.72 18.11
C LYS A 366 7.83 30.22 16.68
N GLY A 367 7.20 29.06 16.54
CA GLY A 367 6.92 28.43 15.23
C GLY A 367 8.08 27.65 14.64
N ASP A 368 9.18 27.46 15.36
CA ASP A 368 10.21 26.52 14.93
C ASP A 368 9.63 25.10 14.92
N ILE A 369 9.96 24.34 13.88
CA ILE A 369 9.50 22.96 13.73
C ILE A 369 10.61 22.02 14.21
N TYR A 370 10.24 21.05 15.01
CA TYR A 370 11.13 19.95 15.43
C TYR A 370 10.66 18.67 14.78
N LEU A 371 11.62 17.87 14.30
CA LEU A 371 11.39 16.67 13.52
C LEU A 371 12.21 15.51 14.08
N THR A 372 11.58 14.39 14.33
CA THR A 372 12.27 13.12 14.61
C THR A 372 12.68 12.42 13.32
N ASP A 373 13.80 11.74 13.35
CA ASP A 373 14.39 11.05 12.21
C ASP A 373 14.86 9.64 12.63
N TRP A 374 14.31 8.62 12.00
CA TRP A 374 14.60 7.22 12.26
C TRP A 374 15.98 6.78 11.74
N VAL A 375 16.57 7.51 10.79
CA VAL A 375 17.92 7.34 10.23
C VAL A 375 18.10 6.18 9.25
N LYS A 376 17.56 5.00 9.52
CA LYS A 376 17.72 3.83 8.66
C LYS A 376 16.41 3.42 8.01
N ARG A 377 16.46 3.00 6.76
CA ARG A 377 15.37 2.33 6.07
C ARG A 377 15.28 0.87 6.55
N ALA A 378 14.85 0.68 7.79
CA ALA A 378 14.66 -0.64 8.39
C ALA A 378 13.66 -0.54 9.54
N TYR A 379 12.70 -1.43 9.61
CA TYR A 379 11.70 -1.46 10.69
C TYR A 379 12.25 -1.84 12.06
N PRO A 380 13.19 -2.81 12.19
CA PRO A 380 13.71 -3.19 13.50
C PRO A 380 14.45 -2.06 14.19
N ASN A 381 14.33 -1.99 15.52
CA ASN A 381 15.12 -1.08 16.34
C ASN A 381 16.63 -1.27 16.10
N HIS A 382 17.32 -0.21 15.75
CA HIS A 382 18.74 -0.23 15.38
C HIS A 382 19.61 0.70 16.21
N GLY A 383 19.02 1.48 17.12
CA GLY A 383 19.75 2.31 18.09
C GLY A 383 20.34 3.59 17.52
N LEU A 384 19.94 4.02 16.32
CA LEU A 384 20.28 5.33 15.76
C LEU A 384 19.08 6.26 15.83
N GLY A 385 19.33 7.56 15.83
CA GLY A 385 18.27 8.56 15.80
C GLY A 385 18.84 9.96 15.66
N LYS A 386 18.01 10.88 15.15
CA LYS A 386 18.31 12.31 15.07
C LYS A 386 17.06 13.12 15.42
N ILE A 387 17.27 14.34 15.90
CA ILE A 387 16.24 15.37 15.99
C ILE A 387 16.74 16.59 15.24
N TRP A 388 15.92 17.07 14.33
CA TRP A 388 16.20 18.24 13.52
C TRP A 388 15.32 19.41 13.95
N LYS A 389 15.83 20.64 13.77
CA LYS A 389 15.08 21.89 13.89
C LYS A 389 15.00 22.58 12.54
N ILE A 390 13.78 22.91 12.11
CA ILE A 390 13.49 23.64 10.87
C ILE A 390 12.97 25.01 11.25
N SER A 391 13.52 26.07 10.62
CA SER A 391 13.17 27.45 10.91
C SER A 391 13.13 28.28 9.63
N GLY A 392 12.18 29.20 9.53
CA GLY A 392 12.17 30.21 8.50
C GLY A 392 13.27 31.26 8.74
N SER A 393 13.88 31.74 7.68
CA SER A 393 14.94 32.78 7.77
C SER A 393 14.43 34.18 8.17
N GLN A 394 13.14 34.41 8.08
CA GLN A 394 12.46 35.60 8.55
C GLN A 394 11.78 35.26 9.87
N ASN A 395 12.23 35.86 10.97
CA ASN A 395 11.56 35.83 12.27
C ASN A 395 10.23 36.60 12.20
N GLU A 396 9.31 36.13 11.38
CA GLU A 396 7.94 36.62 11.41
C GLU A 396 7.23 35.91 12.57
N PRO A 397 6.73 36.68 13.55
CA PRO A 397 5.97 36.08 14.64
C PRO A 397 4.76 35.36 14.07
N ILE A 398 4.43 34.22 14.64
CA ILE A 398 3.14 33.57 14.40
C ILE A 398 2.07 34.61 14.63
N GLN A 399 1.30 34.96 13.58
CA GLN A 399 0.24 35.97 13.74
C GLN A 399 -0.80 35.37 14.70
N GLU A 400 -1.14 36.10 15.76
CA GLU A 400 -2.19 35.72 16.72
C GLU A 400 -3.54 35.43 16.06
N ASP A 401 -3.76 35.94 14.83
CA ASP A 401 -4.94 35.67 14.01
C ASP A 401 -4.96 34.27 13.34
N ARG A 402 -3.92 33.46 13.49
CA ARG A 402 -3.92 32.01 13.13
C ARG A 402 -4.69 31.21 14.18
N VAL A 403 -5.76 31.75 14.68
CA VAL A 403 -6.65 31.05 15.59
C VAL A 403 -7.28 29.91 14.82
N LEU A 404 -7.07 28.69 15.28
CA LEU A 404 -7.91 27.55 14.95
C LEU A 404 -9.36 28.04 14.93
N HIS A 405 -10.04 27.92 13.80
CA HIS A 405 -11.47 28.09 13.77
C HIS A 405 -12.04 27.07 14.75
N LYS A 406 -12.16 27.54 16.01
CA LYS A 406 -12.69 26.71 17.08
C LYS A 406 -14.01 26.15 16.56
N ASN A 407 -14.06 24.84 16.35
CA ASN A 407 -15.23 24.03 16.02
C ASN A 407 -15.59 23.82 14.54
N GLY A 408 -14.69 23.97 13.57
CA GLY A 408 -15.01 23.64 12.16
C GLY A 408 -15.57 22.21 11.98
N PHE A 409 -15.04 21.25 12.71
CA PHE A 409 -15.53 19.87 12.73
C PHE A 409 -16.92 19.75 13.39
N ASP A 410 -17.09 20.29 14.59
CA ASP A 410 -18.34 20.18 15.36
C ASP A 410 -19.45 21.06 14.77
N GLN A 411 -19.14 22.22 14.18
CA GLN A 411 -20.13 23.09 13.53
C GLN A 411 -20.90 22.40 12.40
N ARG A 412 -20.26 21.50 11.66
CA ARG A 412 -20.93 20.73 10.60
C ARG A 412 -22.00 19.79 11.16
N ILE A 413 -21.77 19.28 12.35
CA ILE A 413 -22.68 18.36 13.04
C ILE A 413 -23.80 19.16 13.75
N GLU A 414 -23.45 20.25 14.43
CA GLU A 414 -24.37 21.06 15.23
C GLU A 414 -25.46 21.75 14.40
N ASN A 415 -25.20 22.08 13.15
CA ASN A 415 -26.16 22.73 12.27
C ASN A 415 -27.24 21.80 11.68
N LEU A 416 -27.14 20.48 11.92
CA LEU A 416 -28.08 19.47 11.44
C LEU A 416 -29.13 19.13 12.49
N ASP A 417 -29.98 20.09 12.83
CA ASP A 417 -30.95 20.01 13.92
C ASP A 417 -32.31 19.37 13.55
N SER A 418 -32.51 19.02 12.25
CA SER A 418 -33.78 18.43 11.81
C SER A 418 -33.62 17.44 10.65
N PRO A 419 -34.49 16.40 10.57
CA PRO A 419 -34.49 15.45 9.47
C PRO A 419 -34.62 16.10 8.09
N ASP A 420 -35.35 17.22 7.96
CA ASP A 420 -35.54 17.90 6.68
C ASP A 420 -34.26 18.55 6.19
N LYS A 421 -33.49 19.19 7.07
CA LYS A 421 -32.15 19.72 6.75
C LYS A 421 -31.18 18.59 6.35
N MET A 422 -31.20 17.46 7.06
CA MET A 422 -30.37 16.30 6.73
C MET A 422 -30.74 15.74 5.36
N LYS A 423 -32.04 15.56 5.05
CA LYS A 423 -32.51 15.13 3.73
C LYS A 423 -32.13 16.10 2.61
N ALA A 424 -32.16 17.41 2.90
CA ALA A 424 -31.73 18.42 1.94
C ALA A 424 -30.22 18.31 1.61
N LEU A 425 -29.38 18.04 2.60
CA LEU A 425 -27.95 17.77 2.39
C LEU A 425 -27.69 16.43 1.71
N LEU A 426 -28.44 15.39 2.03
CA LEU A 426 -28.37 14.11 1.32
C LEU A 426 -28.65 14.24 -0.17
N LYS A 427 -29.52 15.18 -0.54
CA LYS A 427 -29.90 15.43 -1.93
C LYS A 427 -28.93 16.33 -2.69
N ASN A 428 -28.45 17.40 -2.05
CA ASN A 428 -27.78 18.52 -2.72
C ASN A 428 -26.37 18.78 -2.19
N GLY A 429 -25.97 18.14 -1.10
CA GLY A 429 -24.64 18.32 -0.49
C GLY A 429 -23.54 17.59 -1.26
N ASP A 430 -22.32 17.99 -1.00
CA ASP A 430 -21.15 17.24 -1.43
C ASP A 430 -21.02 15.88 -0.69
N PRO A 431 -20.16 14.96 -1.14
CA PRO A 431 -20.01 13.64 -0.50
C PRO A 431 -19.73 13.68 1.01
N PHE A 432 -18.97 14.68 1.50
CA PHE A 432 -18.64 14.83 2.92
C PHE A 432 -19.86 15.31 3.73
N GLU A 433 -20.59 16.29 3.21
CA GLU A 433 -21.84 16.73 3.80
C GLU A 433 -22.90 15.63 3.83
N GLN A 434 -22.97 14.84 2.76
CA GLN A 434 -23.83 13.68 2.69
C GLN A 434 -23.47 12.62 3.73
N ALA A 435 -22.17 12.38 3.97
CA ALA A 435 -21.71 11.43 4.98
C ALA A 435 -22.14 11.84 6.39
N VAL A 436 -21.93 13.12 6.75
CA VAL A 436 -22.37 13.67 8.03
C VAL A 436 -23.89 13.59 8.17
N ALA A 437 -24.63 13.95 7.14
CA ALA A 437 -26.10 13.91 7.14
C ALA A 437 -26.64 12.47 7.28
N ARG A 438 -25.98 11.46 6.63
CA ARG A 438 -26.34 10.05 6.80
C ARG A 438 -26.16 9.58 8.23
N ASP A 439 -25.01 9.88 8.85
CA ASP A 439 -24.73 9.48 10.23
C ASP A 439 -25.78 10.05 11.21
N GLN A 440 -26.14 11.30 11.05
CA GLN A 440 -27.11 11.94 11.92
C GLN A 440 -28.54 11.44 11.67
N LEU A 441 -28.93 11.31 10.40
CA LEU A 441 -30.29 10.88 10.03
C LEU A 441 -30.55 9.43 10.45
N LEU A 442 -29.56 8.54 10.35
CA LEU A 442 -29.69 7.14 10.78
C LEU A 442 -30.10 6.97 12.25
N LYS A 443 -29.77 7.95 13.12
CA LYS A 443 -30.14 7.93 14.54
C LYS A 443 -31.62 8.31 14.77
N LEU A 444 -32.26 8.90 13.78
CA LEU A 444 -33.59 9.51 13.93
C LEU A 444 -34.66 8.90 13.00
N ILE A 445 -34.24 8.31 11.88
CA ILE A 445 -35.17 7.87 10.82
C ILE A 445 -35.77 6.50 11.10
N SER A 446 -37.05 6.32 10.80
CA SER A 446 -37.73 5.03 10.87
C SER A 446 -37.42 4.14 9.66
N LYS A 447 -37.65 2.82 9.80
CA LYS A 447 -37.55 1.86 8.70
C LYS A 447 -38.50 2.23 7.56
N GLU A 448 -39.73 2.58 7.91
CA GLU A 448 -40.79 2.93 6.96
C GLU A 448 -40.41 4.16 6.12
N ASP A 449 -39.80 5.16 6.75
CA ASP A 449 -39.31 6.35 6.05
C ASP A 449 -38.14 6.05 5.13
N LEU A 450 -37.19 5.17 5.54
CA LEU A 450 -36.08 4.74 4.67
C LEU A 450 -36.59 3.97 3.44
N ILE A 451 -37.52 3.06 3.63
CA ILE A 451 -38.13 2.32 2.50
C ILE A 451 -38.89 3.28 1.59
N SER A 452 -39.64 4.24 2.14
CA SER A 452 -40.32 5.26 1.38
C SER A 452 -39.37 6.15 0.56
N MET A 453 -38.19 6.48 1.13
CA MET A 453 -37.13 7.18 0.39
C MET A 453 -36.59 6.33 -0.77
N LEU A 454 -36.36 5.03 -0.55
CA LEU A 454 -35.88 4.10 -1.57
C LEU A 454 -36.86 3.90 -2.72
N GLU A 455 -38.17 3.89 -2.46
CA GLU A 455 -39.23 3.76 -3.43
C GLU A 455 -39.64 5.11 -4.06
N GLY A 456 -39.16 6.23 -3.53
CA GLY A 456 -39.46 7.58 -4.00
C GLY A 456 -38.99 7.81 -5.45
N SER A 457 -39.27 8.99 -5.98
CA SER A 457 -38.89 9.36 -7.36
C SER A 457 -37.52 10.09 -7.44
N ASP A 458 -36.96 10.49 -6.30
CA ASP A 458 -35.71 11.20 -6.24
C ASP A 458 -34.52 10.20 -6.26
N LYS A 459 -33.75 10.22 -7.34
CA LYS A 459 -32.66 9.22 -7.56
C LYS A 459 -31.54 9.31 -6.52
N GLU A 460 -31.21 10.52 -6.06
CA GLU A 460 -30.19 10.70 -5.06
C GLU A 460 -30.66 10.18 -3.70
N LEU A 461 -31.86 10.55 -3.28
CA LEU A 461 -32.44 10.03 -2.03
C LEU A 461 -32.63 8.51 -2.06
N GLN A 462 -32.91 7.91 -3.22
CA GLN A 462 -32.94 6.45 -3.38
C GLN A 462 -31.57 5.83 -3.07
N MET A 463 -30.50 6.40 -3.64
CA MET A 463 -29.14 5.94 -3.38
C MET A 463 -28.77 6.09 -1.90
N GLN A 464 -29.05 7.25 -1.32
CA GLN A 464 -28.78 7.52 0.08
C GLN A 464 -29.56 6.57 1.01
N ALA A 465 -30.79 6.25 0.70
CA ALA A 465 -31.58 5.26 1.43
C ALA A 465 -30.99 3.84 1.32
N LEU A 466 -30.52 3.43 0.13
CA LEU A 466 -29.86 2.15 -0.06
C LEU A 466 -28.57 2.05 0.78
N LEU A 467 -27.74 3.10 0.79
CA LEU A 467 -26.54 3.18 1.60
C LEU A 467 -26.82 3.11 3.11
N MET A 468 -27.85 3.80 3.57
CA MET A 468 -28.27 3.75 4.97
C MET A 468 -28.80 2.36 5.34
N LEU A 469 -29.59 1.71 4.49
CA LEU A 469 -30.13 0.38 4.71
C LEU A 469 -29.02 -0.70 4.79
N GLN A 470 -27.91 -0.51 4.10
CA GLN A 470 -26.76 -1.41 4.23
C GLN A 470 -26.20 -1.44 5.66
N LYS A 471 -26.19 -0.28 6.35
CA LYS A 471 -25.69 -0.10 7.73
C LYS A 471 -26.70 -0.52 8.81
N THR A 472 -27.91 -0.91 8.43
CA THR A 472 -28.97 -1.33 9.36
C THR A 472 -29.29 -2.83 9.24
N ASP A 473 -30.00 -3.39 10.21
CA ASP A 473 -30.56 -4.73 10.14
C ASP A 473 -31.93 -4.77 9.42
N PHE A 474 -32.33 -3.65 8.80
CA PHE A 474 -33.58 -3.59 8.07
C PHE A 474 -33.46 -4.29 6.72
N GLU A 475 -34.39 -5.20 6.42
CA GLU A 475 -34.42 -5.93 5.17
C GLU A 475 -35.20 -5.17 4.08
N ILE A 476 -34.60 -5.12 2.89
CA ILE A 476 -35.24 -4.66 1.66
C ILE A 476 -35.99 -5.85 1.02
N SER A 477 -37.22 -5.61 0.54
CA SER A 477 -38.02 -6.68 -0.09
C SER A 477 -37.42 -7.16 -1.41
N ASP A 478 -37.64 -8.44 -1.75
CA ASP A 478 -37.21 -9.03 -3.03
C ASP A 478 -37.65 -8.23 -4.25
N THR A 479 -38.88 -7.71 -4.23
CA THR A 479 -39.42 -6.95 -5.35
C THR A 479 -38.60 -5.71 -5.63
N ILE A 480 -38.21 -4.98 -4.58
CA ILE A 480 -37.37 -3.78 -4.70
C ILE A 480 -35.98 -4.17 -5.19
N LEU A 481 -35.34 -5.19 -4.58
CA LEU A 481 -33.99 -5.63 -4.96
C LEU A 481 -33.92 -6.11 -6.42
N LYS A 482 -34.93 -6.88 -6.88
CA LYS A 482 -35.03 -7.32 -8.28
C LYS A 482 -35.21 -6.14 -9.26
N SER A 483 -35.91 -5.10 -8.85
CA SER A 483 -36.04 -3.87 -9.64
C SER A 483 -34.72 -3.12 -9.72
N LEU A 484 -34.02 -2.94 -8.57
CA LEU A 484 -32.73 -2.25 -8.50
C LEU A 484 -31.61 -2.97 -9.27
N LEU A 485 -31.60 -4.32 -9.30
CA LEU A 485 -30.67 -5.10 -10.12
C LEU A 485 -30.83 -4.82 -11.64
N ARG A 486 -31.95 -4.30 -12.08
CA ARG A 486 -32.25 -3.97 -13.48
C ARG A 486 -32.36 -2.47 -13.72
N ASP A 487 -32.01 -1.65 -12.74
CA ASP A 487 -32.00 -0.19 -12.88
C ASP A 487 -31.03 0.23 -14.00
N GLN A 488 -31.28 1.34 -14.63
CA GLN A 488 -30.36 1.92 -15.61
C GLN A 488 -29.15 2.57 -14.98
N ASP A 489 -29.24 2.91 -13.72
CA ASP A 489 -28.12 3.44 -12.93
C ASP A 489 -27.24 2.29 -12.43
N SER A 490 -26.08 2.16 -13.05
CA SER A 490 -25.11 1.10 -12.72
C SER A 490 -24.56 1.20 -11.30
N LYS A 491 -24.49 2.39 -10.70
CA LYS A 491 -24.08 2.57 -9.31
C LYS A 491 -25.12 1.97 -8.36
N LYS A 492 -26.41 2.12 -8.66
CA LYS A 492 -27.47 1.46 -7.89
C LYS A 492 -27.43 -0.06 -8.06
N GLN A 493 -27.16 -0.55 -9.28
CA GLN A 493 -26.95 -1.99 -9.50
C GLN A 493 -25.78 -2.51 -8.66
N GLN A 494 -24.64 -1.82 -8.69
CA GLN A 494 -23.44 -2.18 -7.92
C GLN A 494 -23.76 -2.25 -6.43
N MET A 495 -24.33 -1.19 -5.86
CA MET A 495 -24.65 -1.15 -4.43
C MET A 495 -25.73 -2.18 -4.05
N THR A 496 -26.64 -2.51 -4.96
CA THR A 496 -27.62 -3.59 -4.76
C THR A 496 -26.93 -4.97 -4.72
N MET A 497 -25.95 -5.22 -5.59
CA MET A 497 -25.17 -6.46 -5.57
C MET A 497 -24.37 -6.57 -4.27
N ILE A 498 -23.74 -5.49 -3.82
CA ILE A 498 -23.04 -5.43 -2.54
C ILE A 498 -24.02 -5.68 -1.38
N TYR A 499 -25.20 -5.08 -1.38
CA TYR A 499 -26.24 -5.34 -0.38
C TYR A 499 -26.64 -6.83 -0.34
N ILE A 500 -26.92 -7.41 -1.51
CA ILE A 500 -27.29 -8.83 -1.64
C ILE A 500 -26.20 -9.73 -1.05
N ALA A 501 -24.92 -9.44 -1.37
CA ALA A 501 -23.77 -10.19 -0.86
C ALA A 501 -23.64 -10.05 0.67
N THR A 502 -23.60 -8.83 1.18
CA THR A 502 -23.35 -8.54 2.60
C THR A 502 -24.48 -8.98 3.52
N LYS A 503 -25.72 -9.00 3.01
CA LYS A 503 -26.89 -9.53 3.74
C LYS A 503 -27.13 -11.03 3.49
N GLY A 504 -26.27 -11.71 2.71
CA GLY A 504 -26.35 -13.15 2.47
C GLY A 504 -27.64 -13.59 1.77
N ARG A 505 -28.21 -12.77 0.85
CA ARG A 505 -29.47 -13.01 0.17
C ARG A 505 -29.33 -14.07 -0.94
N MET A 506 -29.07 -15.32 -0.54
CA MET A 506 -28.91 -16.49 -1.42
C MET A 506 -30.11 -16.75 -2.32
N ASP A 507 -31.31 -16.37 -1.87
CA ASP A 507 -32.57 -16.48 -2.61
C ASP A 507 -32.58 -15.68 -3.91
N LEU A 508 -31.76 -14.63 -4.02
CA LEU A 508 -31.65 -13.75 -5.20
C LEU A 508 -30.52 -14.16 -6.18
N LYS A 509 -29.78 -15.24 -5.94
CA LYS A 509 -28.73 -15.72 -6.83
C LYS A 509 -29.22 -15.96 -8.25
N GLY A 510 -30.36 -16.63 -8.41
CA GLY A 510 -30.96 -16.88 -9.72
C GLY A 510 -31.38 -15.61 -10.47
N ASP A 511 -31.79 -14.55 -9.76
CA ASP A 511 -32.15 -13.25 -10.36
C ASP A 511 -30.90 -12.50 -10.85
N LEU A 512 -29.76 -12.61 -10.13
CA LEU A 512 -28.45 -12.10 -10.55
C LEU A 512 -27.98 -12.77 -11.84
N GLU A 513 -27.99 -14.11 -11.88
CA GLU A 513 -27.60 -14.89 -13.05
C GLU A 513 -28.50 -14.59 -14.28
N LYS A 514 -29.78 -14.40 -14.04
CA LYS A 514 -30.71 -13.99 -15.10
C LYS A 514 -30.41 -12.59 -15.61
N ALA A 515 -30.10 -11.63 -14.72
CA ALA A 515 -29.74 -10.27 -15.12
C ALA A 515 -28.48 -10.24 -16.00
N LEU A 516 -27.47 -11.09 -15.68
CA LEU A 516 -26.26 -11.23 -16.50
C LEU A 516 -26.58 -11.76 -17.91
N ARG A 517 -27.38 -12.85 -18.05
CA ARG A 517 -27.79 -13.41 -19.33
C ARG A 517 -28.62 -12.44 -20.19
N GLU A 518 -29.45 -11.63 -19.55
CA GLU A 518 -30.24 -10.60 -20.19
C GLU A 518 -29.41 -9.36 -20.59
N ASN A 519 -28.10 -9.35 -20.40
CA ASN A 519 -27.20 -8.23 -20.64
C ASN A 519 -27.65 -6.96 -19.88
N LYS A 520 -28.12 -7.14 -18.64
CA LYS A 520 -28.55 -6.03 -17.76
C LYS A 520 -27.45 -5.59 -16.82
N ILE A 521 -26.40 -6.42 -16.61
CA ILE A 521 -25.22 -6.11 -15.82
C ILE A 521 -24.12 -5.68 -16.79
N PRO A 522 -23.66 -4.42 -16.73
CA PRO A 522 -22.54 -3.95 -17.54
C PRO A 522 -21.25 -4.74 -17.29
N THR A 523 -20.40 -4.86 -18.31
CA THR A 523 -19.15 -5.63 -18.23
C THR A 523 -18.20 -5.14 -17.13
N TYR A 524 -18.11 -3.84 -16.91
CA TYR A 524 -17.30 -3.27 -15.82
C TYR A 524 -17.81 -3.57 -14.40
N LEU A 525 -19.03 -4.07 -14.25
CA LEU A 525 -19.56 -4.60 -12.99
C LEU A 525 -19.37 -6.11 -12.83
N PHE A 526 -18.70 -6.78 -13.78
CA PHE A 526 -18.55 -8.23 -13.77
C PHE A 526 -17.80 -8.72 -12.54
N ASP A 527 -16.76 -8.01 -12.09
CA ASP A 527 -16.05 -8.35 -10.87
C ASP A 527 -16.93 -8.22 -9.63
N THR A 528 -17.75 -7.16 -9.56
CA THR A 528 -18.78 -7.02 -8.50
C THR A 528 -19.77 -8.17 -8.53
N TYR A 529 -20.18 -8.59 -9.72
CA TYR A 529 -21.05 -9.75 -9.91
C TYR A 529 -20.41 -11.05 -9.41
N LEU A 530 -19.17 -11.35 -9.83
CA LEU A 530 -18.44 -12.55 -9.37
C LEU A 530 -18.22 -12.55 -7.86
N ALA A 531 -17.82 -11.42 -7.32
CA ALA A 531 -17.67 -11.25 -5.89
C ALA A 531 -19.00 -11.51 -5.15
N THR A 532 -20.10 -10.98 -5.66
CA THR A 532 -21.44 -11.22 -5.09
C THR A 532 -21.78 -12.70 -5.11
N ILE A 533 -21.58 -13.40 -6.23
CA ILE A 533 -21.82 -14.85 -6.34
C ILE A 533 -20.96 -15.63 -5.36
N GLY A 534 -19.68 -15.28 -5.20
CA GLY A 534 -18.77 -15.89 -4.23
C GLY A 534 -19.23 -15.70 -2.78
N HIS A 535 -19.74 -14.50 -2.46
CA HIS A 535 -20.29 -14.21 -1.13
C HIS A 535 -21.61 -14.94 -0.84
N LEU A 536 -22.32 -15.38 -1.88
CA LEU A 536 -23.54 -16.17 -1.73
C LEU A 536 -23.28 -17.68 -1.70
N ASP A 537 -22.04 -18.11 -1.60
CA ASP A 537 -21.69 -19.51 -1.35
C ASP A 537 -22.14 -19.91 0.07
N PRO A 538 -22.82 -21.06 0.25
CA PRO A 538 -23.31 -21.49 1.56
C PRO A 538 -22.21 -21.69 2.60
N GLU A 539 -21.04 -22.17 2.19
CA GLU A 539 -19.91 -22.39 3.08
C GLU A 539 -19.34 -21.03 3.54
N TYR A 540 -19.21 -20.08 2.63
CA TYR A 540 -18.80 -18.72 2.97
C TYR A 540 -19.78 -18.05 3.94
N VAL A 541 -21.08 -18.11 3.66
CA VAL A 541 -22.11 -17.52 4.55
C VAL A 541 -22.06 -18.12 5.94
N SER A 542 -21.88 -19.45 6.06
CA SER A 542 -21.78 -20.12 7.34
C SER A 542 -20.53 -19.74 8.12
N ASN A 543 -19.39 -19.62 7.45
CA ASN A 543 -18.11 -19.21 8.04
C ASN A 543 -18.10 -17.73 8.44
N TYR A 544 -18.69 -16.87 7.62
CA TYR A 544 -18.89 -15.46 7.95
C TYR A 544 -19.79 -15.27 9.17
N ALA A 545 -20.91 -15.99 9.24
CA ALA A 545 -21.80 -15.97 10.39
C ALA A 545 -21.14 -16.54 11.66
N SER A 546 -20.26 -17.54 11.55
CA SER A 546 -19.50 -18.10 12.67
C SER A 546 -18.31 -17.24 13.10
N LYS A 547 -17.89 -16.25 12.30
CA LYS A 547 -16.80 -15.29 12.57
C LYS A 547 -15.45 -15.95 12.91
N LYS A 548 -15.10 -17.11 12.36
CA LYS A 548 -13.98 -17.85 12.92
C LYS A 548 -12.80 -18.18 12.00
N GLU A 549 -12.89 -18.18 10.68
CA GLU A 549 -11.79 -18.69 9.85
C GLU A 549 -11.53 -17.92 8.55
N VAL A 550 -12.22 -16.85 8.33
CA VAL A 550 -12.21 -16.17 7.03
C VAL A 550 -10.89 -15.44 6.74
N TYR A 551 -10.04 -15.24 7.76
CA TYR A 551 -8.94 -14.30 7.71
C TYR A 551 -7.54 -14.89 7.65
N SER A 552 -7.30 -16.07 8.20
CA SER A 552 -5.95 -16.64 8.20
C SER A 552 -5.46 -17.03 6.80
N ARG A 553 -6.32 -17.08 5.79
CA ARG A 553 -5.98 -17.61 4.45
C ARG A 553 -6.32 -16.68 3.29
N GLY A 554 -6.52 -15.38 3.52
CA GLY A 554 -7.05 -14.48 2.51
C GLY A 554 -8.28 -15.12 1.87
N LEU A 555 -9.45 -14.52 1.93
CA LEU A 555 -10.70 -15.09 1.45
C LEU A 555 -10.53 -15.92 0.17
N LYS A 556 -10.34 -17.22 0.30
CA LYS A 556 -10.58 -18.16 -0.80
C LYS A 556 -12.09 -18.14 -1.07
N ARG A 557 -12.53 -17.12 -1.78
CA ARG A 557 -13.87 -17.06 -2.34
C ARG A 557 -13.94 -18.12 -3.41
N LYS A 558 -14.33 -19.30 -3.02
CA LYS A 558 -14.59 -20.34 -3.98
C LYS A 558 -15.94 -20.03 -4.58
N LEU A 559 -15.91 -19.49 -5.78
CA LEU A 559 -17.02 -19.72 -6.70
C LEU A 559 -17.28 -21.23 -6.72
N PRO A 560 -18.55 -21.66 -6.88
CA PRO A 560 -18.83 -23.08 -7.08
C PRO A 560 -17.92 -23.64 -8.17
N LYS A 561 -17.42 -24.89 -7.99
CA LYS A 561 -16.56 -25.54 -8.99
C LYS A 561 -17.16 -25.39 -10.38
N ASP A 562 -16.32 -25.07 -11.34
CA ASP A 562 -16.70 -24.89 -12.75
C ASP A 562 -17.73 -23.75 -13.03
N TYR A 563 -18.04 -22.90 -12.05
CA TYR A 563 -19.04 -21.86 -12.24
C TYR A 563 -18.70 -20.94 -13.43
N VAL A 564 -17.49 -20.40 -13.44
CA VAL A 564 -17.04 -19.50 -14.50
C VAL A 564 -16.86 -20.23 -15.83
N PHE A 565 -16.35 -21.45 -15.80
CA PHE A 565 -16.25 -22.27 -17.00
C PHE A 565 -17.62 -22.51 -17.65
N ASN A 566 -18.62 -22.88 -16.86
CA ASN A 566 -19.99 -23.07 -17.35
C ASN A 566 -20.59 -21.76 -17.89
N LEU A 567 -20.26 -20.61 -17.27
CA LEU A 567 -20.66 -19.30 -17.74
C LEU A 567 -20.03 -18.98 -19.12
N VAL A 568 -18.74 -19.27 -19.31
CA VAL A 568 -18.03 -19.06 -20.59
C VAL A 568 -18.58 -19.98 -21.69
N LYS A 569 -19.02 -21.19 -21.37
CA LYS A 569 -19.66 -22.13 -22.31
C LYS A 569 -21.11 -21.77 -22.65
N ASP A 570 -21.79 -21.00 -21.83
CA ASP A 570 -23.20 -20.68 -22.05
C ASP A 570 -23.35 -19.78 -23.29
N PRO A 571 -24.03 -20.24 -24.37
CA PRO A 571 -24.23 -19.45 -25.59
C PRO A 571 -25.09 -18.18 -25.38
N ALA A 572 -25.81 -18.09 -24.26
CA ALA A 572 -26.58 -16.91 -23.91
C ALA A 572 -25.73 -15.79 -23.30
N ILE A 573 -24.49 -16.05 -22.97
CA ILE A 573 -23.57 -15.04 -22.42
C ILE A 573 -22.88 -14.28 -23.56
N PRO A 574 -22.89 -12.93 -23.53
CA PRO A 574 -22.21 -12.09 -24.53
C PRO A 574 -20.70 -12.36 -24.60
N ALA A 575 -20.10 -12.21 -25.80
CA ALA A 575 -18.67 -12.43 -26.02
C ALA A 575 -17.78 -11.54 -25.12
N GLU A 576 -18.17 -10.29 -24.91
CA GLU A 576 -17.47 -9.35 -24.02
C GLU A 576 -17.42 -9.89 -22.59
N VAL A 577 -18.53 -10.45 -22.08
CA VAL A 577 -18.59 -11.06 -20.75
C VAL A 577 -17.76 -12.33 -20.70
N LYS A 578 -17.80 -13.16 -21.72
CA LYS A 578 -16.98 -14.37 -21.81
C LYS A 578 -15.49 -14.03 -21.74
N SER A 579 -15.04 -13.02 -22.50
CA SER A 579 -13.62 -12.64 -22.56
C SER A 579 -13.06 -12.20 -21.20
N ILE A 580 -13.83 -11.41 -20.44
CA ILE A 580 -13.43 -10.99 -19.09
C ILE A 580 -13.60 -12.09 -18.02
N ALA A 581 -14.41 -13.13 -18.30
CA ALA A 581 -14.62 -14.26 -17.39
C ALA A 581 -13.51 -15.32 -17.47
N ILE A 582 -12.86 -15.47 -18.62
CA ILE A 582 -11.85 -16.53 -18.86
C ILE A 582 -10.71 -16.54 -17.84
N PRO A 583 -10.13 -15.40 -17.38
CA PRO A 583 -9.08 -15.39 -16.35
C PRO A 583 -9.50 -16.07 -15.04
N TYR A 584 -10.78 -16.09 -14.75
CA TYR A 584 -11.35 -16.65 -13.51
C TYR A 584 -11.76 -18.12 -13.60
N ILE A 585 -11.49 -18.80 -14.74
CA ILE A 585 -11.74 -20.25 -14.87
C ILE A 585 -10.80 -20.99 -13.92
N ASP A 586 -11.39 -21.69 -12.95
CA ASP A 586 -10.63 -22.57 -12.07
C ASP A 586 -10.19 -23.82 -12.84
N GLN A 587 -8.91 -24.22 -12.66
CA GLN A 587 -8.34 -25.45 -13.24
C GLN A 587 -8.62 -25.62 -14.76
N PRO A 588 -8.25 -24.67 -15.63
CA PRO A 588 -8.59 -24.69 -17.07
C PRO A 588 -8.02 -25.92 -17.79
N TYR A 589 -7.00 -26.60 -17.24
CA TYR A 589 -6.46 -27.86 -17.77
C TYR A 589 -7.43 -29.04 -17.69
N GLU A 590 -8.46 -29.00 -16.83
CA GLU A 590 -9.53 -30.01 -16.81
C GLU A 590 -10.50 -29.85 -17.98
N HIS A 591 -10.49 -28.70 -18.68
CA HIS A 591 -11.46 -28.33 -19.72
C HIS A 591 -10.83 -28.09 -21.10
N VAL A 592 -9.62 -28.60 -21.34
CA VAL A 592 -8.82 -28.28 -22.54
C VAL A 592 -9.59 -28.45 -23.84
N GLN A 593 -10.37 -29.52 -24.00
CA GLN A 593 -11.07 -29.81 -25.25
C GLN A 593 -12.20 -28.79 -25.54
N ASP A 594 -12.95 -28.41 -24.50
CA ASP A 594 -13.99 -27.41 -24.63
C ASP A 594 -13.41 -26.02 -24.89
N LEU A 595 -12.31 -25.65 -24.17
CA LEU A 595 -11.61 -24.38 -24.38
C LEU A 595 -10.99 -24.30 -25.78
N LEU A 596 -10.54 -25.43 -26.35
CA LEU A 596 -10.06 -25.50 -27.73
C LEU A 596 -11.18 -25.24 -28.73
N GLU A 597 -12.36 -25.82 -28.50
CA GLU A 597 -13.55 -25.56 -29.33
C GLU A 597 -13.91 -24.07 -29.30
N LEU A 598 -13.87 -23.43 -28.11
CA LEU A 598 -14.07 -22.00 -27.98
C LEU A 598 -12.98 -21.17 -28.71
N LEU A 599 -11.70 -21.56 -28.58
CA LEU A 599 -10.59 -20.91 -29.28
C LEU A 599 -10.75 -20.94 -30.80
N GLN A 600 -11.33 -22.04 -31.35
CA GLN A 600 -11.55 -22.19 -32.78
C GLN A 600 -12.76 -21.37 -33.27
N ASN A 601 -13.86 -21.35 -32.52
CA ASN A 601 -15.19 -20.96 -32.99
C ASN A 601 -15.68 -19.60 -32.48
N GLU A 602 -15.22 -19.11 -31.33
CA GLU A 602 -15.68 -17.86 -30.73
C GLU A 602 -15.09 -16.61 -31.43
N PRO A 603 -15.69 -15.43 -31.22
CA PRO A 603 -15.16 -14.15 -31.68
C PRO A 603 -13.73 -13.84 -31.21
N ILE A 604 -13.07 -12.87 -31.87
CA ILE A 604 -11.66 -12.55 -31.66
C ILE A 604 -11.35 -12.13 -30.21
N GLU A 605 -12.27 -11.46 -29.55
CA GLU A 605 -12.15 -11.03 -28.14
C GLU A 605 -12.01 -12.23 -27.20
N VAL A 606 -12.80 -13.27 -27.42
CA VAL A 606 -12.74 -14.52 -26.64
C VAL A 606 -11.48 -15.30 -26.97
N LYS A 607 -11.07 -15.34 -28.26
CA LYS A 607 -9.83 -15.97 -28.69
C LYS A 607 -8.61 -15.32 -28.03
N ALA A 608 -8.56 -13.99 -28.03
CA ALA A 608 -7.48 -13.25 -27.39
C ALA A 608 -7.33 -13.58 -25.89
N ALA A 609 -8.44 -13.66 -25.16
CA ALA A 609 -8.41 -14.06 -23.76
C ALA A 609 -7.93 -15.52 -23.58
N LEU A 610 -8.37 -16.44 -24.47
CA LEU A 610 -7.95 -17.85 -24.42
C LEU A 610 -6.47 -18.05 -24.75
N LEU A 611 -5.81 -17.17 -25.50
CA LEU A 611 -4.35 -17.23 -25.73
C LEU A 611 -3.57 -17.27 -24.41
N GLN A 612 -3.97 -16.47 -23.42
CA GLN A 612 -3.31 -16.44 -22.12
C GLN A 612 -3.52 -17.76 -21.34
N THR A 613 -4.67 -18.40 -21.52
CA THR A 613 -4.94 -19.72 -20.93
C THR A 613 -4.06 -20.80 -21.60
N PHE A 614 -4.08 -20.83 -22.93
CA PHE A 614 -3.29 -21.82 -23.70
C PHE A 614 -1.77 -21.59 -23.64
N LYS A 615 -1.32 -20.42 -23.26
CA LYS A 615 0.09 -20.16 -22.91
C LYS A 615 0.63 -21.18 -21.88
N LYS A 616 -0.22 -21.63 -20.96
CA LYS A 616 0.15 -22.60 -19.90
C LYS A 616 -0.27 -24.05 -20.22
N ILE A 617 -1.02 -24.27 -21.29
CA ILE A 617 -1.58 -25.57 -21.65
C ILE A 617 -1.10 -26.01 -23.04
N PRO A 618 -0.03 -26.83 -23.15
CA PRO A 618 0.46 -27.28 -24.44
C PRO A 618 -0.59 -28.12 -25.20
N ASN A 619 -0.97 -27.65 -26.39
CA ASN A 619 -1.92 -28.33 -27.26
C ASN A 619 -1.64 -28.01 -28.73
N LYS A 620 -1.42 -29.02 -29.57
CA LYS A 620 -1.00 -28.84 -30.99
C LYS A 620 -2.06 -28.19 -31.87
N GLU A 621 -3.32 -28.41 -31.59
CA GLU A 621 -4.39 -27.75 -32.31
C GLU A 621 -4.49 -26.27 -31.93
N ALA A 622 -4.35 -25.95 -30.63
CA ALA A 622 -4.25 -24.56 -30.16
C ALA A 622 -3.03 -23.84 -30.77
N GLU A 623 -1.86 -24.48 -30.82
CA GLU A 623 -0.67 -23.93 -31.48
C GLU A 623 -0.92 -23.58 -32.95
N SER A 624 -1.71 -24.39 -33.65
CA SER A 624 -2.07 -24.12 -35.07
C SER A 624 -2.97 -22.88 -35.19
N VAL A 625 -3.91 -22.69 -34.27
CA VAL A 625 -4.75 -21.48 -34.22
C VAL A 625 -3.91 -20.26 -33.88
N MET A 626 -3.04 -20.36 -32.86
CA MET A 626 -2.12 -19.27 -32.49
C MET A 626 -1.23 -18.86 -33.65
N LEU A 627 -0.65 -19.82 -34.39
CA LEU A 627 0.17 -19.52 -35.57
C LEU A 627 -0.64 -18.79 -36.64
N GLY A 628 -1.87 -19.24 -36.91
CA GLY A 628 -2.76 -18.57 -37.84
C GLY A 628 -3.10 -17.13 -37.42
N LEU A 629 -3.28 -16.87 -36.13
CA LEU A 629 -3.48 -15.51 -35.59
C LEU A 629 -2.21 -14.66 -35.75
N ALA A 630 -1.03 -15.21 -35.48
CA ALA A 630 0.24 -14.50 -35.57
C ALA A 630 0.57 -14.08 -37.02
N GLU A 631 0.24 -14.95 -38.02
CA GLU A 631 0.50 -14.72 -39.44
C GLU A 631 -0.55 -13.86 -40.14
N ASN A 632 -1.69 -13.57 -39.49
CA ASN A 632 -2.80 -12.84 -40.11
C ASN A 632 -2.70 -11.32 -39.88
N GLU A 633 -2.26 -10.59 -40.90
CA GLU A 633 -2.12 -9.12 -40.87
C GLU A 633 -3.44 -8.33 -40.68
N GLN A 634 -4.61 -8.97 -40.77
CA GLN A 634 -5.90 -8.34 -40.49
C GLN A 634 -6.27 -8.37 -38.99
N VAL A 635 -5.50 -9.09 -38.16
CA VAL A 635 -5.63 -9.14 -36.72
C VAL A 635 -4.79 -8.00 -36.13
N LEU A 636 -5.27 -7.39 -35.03
CA LEU A 636 -4.53 -6.35 -34.31
C LEU A 636 -3.15 -6.87 -33.86
N ASP A 637 -2.13 -6.03 -34.03
CA ASP A 637 -0.75 -6.40 -33.70
C ASP A 637 -0.55 -6.88 -32.27
N GLU A 638 -1.28 -6.32 -31.28
CA GLU A 638 -1.23 -6.77 -29.90
C GLU A 638 -1.69 -8.23 -29.76
N ILE A 639 -2.75 -8.64 -30.46
CA ILE A 639 -3.27 -10.02 -30.43
C ILE A 639 -2.31 -10.96 -31.17
N ARG A 640 -1.73 -10.51 -32.29
CA ARG A 640 -0.70 -11.25 -33.02
C ARG A 640 0.52 -11.47 -32.13
N SER A 641 0.97 -10.43 -31.41
CA SER A 641 2.06 -10.50 -30.44
C SER A 641 1.73 -11.48 -29.32
N ASP A 642 0.54 -11.39 -28.71
CA ASP A 642 0.09 -12.34 -27.68
C ASP A 642 0.08 -13.79 -28.18
N ALA A 643 -0.28 -14.03 -29.42
CA ALA A 643 -0.24 -15.36 -30.05
C ALA A 643 1.21 -15.88 -30.21
N ILE A 644 2.16 -15.04 -30.64
CA ILE A 644 3.58 -15.40 -30.72
C ILE A 644 4.14 -15.70 -29.33
N ILE A 645 3.79 -14.86 -28.34
CA ILE A 645 4.20 -15.08 -26.94
C ILE A 645 3.65 -16.42 -26.44
N ALA A 646 2.37 -16.71 -26.66
CA ALA A 646 1.77 -17.97 -26.26
C ALA A 646 2.50 -19.18 -26.88
N LEU A 647 2.81 -19.12 -28.18
CA LEU A 647 3.62 -20.14 -28.86
C LEU A 647 5.01 -20.33 -28.27
N SER A 648 5.65 -19.26 -27.77
CA SER A 648 6.99 -19.33 -27.19
C SER A 648 7.07 -20.21 -25.94
N TYR A 649 5.97 -20.37 -25.22
CA TYR A 649 5.88 -21.24 -24.06
C TYR A 649 5.80 -22.73 -24.41
N HIS A 650 5.56 -23.08 -25.68
CA HIS A 650 5.44 -24.45 -26.17
C HIS A 650 6.69 -24.94 -26.88
N GLY A 651 7.79 -24.19 -26.75
CA GLY A 651 9.10 -24.53 -27.33
C GLY A 651 9.35 -23.88 -28.69
N ASN A 652 10.33 -24.40 -29.42
CA ASN A 652 10.93 -23.75 -30.60
C ASN A 652 10.51 -24.35 -31.94
N SER A 653 9.39 -25.02 -32.02
CA SER A 653 8.93 -25.71 -33.24
C SER A 653 8.64 -24.80 -34.45
N TYR A 654 8.45 -23.50 -34.19
CA TYR A 654 8.01 -22.52 -35.20
C TYR A 654 9.09 -21.51 -35.61
N CYS A 655 10.38 -21.79 -35.32
CA CYS A 655 11.52 -20.87 -35.65
C CYS A 655 11.51 -20.41 -37.09
N GLN A 656 11.31 -21.34 -38.02
CA GLN A 656 11.30 -21.01 -39.46
C GLN A 656 10.15 -20.04 -39.84
N LYS A 657 8.99 -20.18 -39.15
CA LYS A 657 7.84 -19.28 -39.35
C LYS A 657 8.11 -17.89 -38.75
N MET A 658 8.72 -17.85 -37.59
CA MET A 658 9.05 -16.59 -36.89
C MET A 658 10.10 -15.78 -37.67
N THR A 659 11.01 -16.40 -38.44
CA THR A 659 11.93 -15.65 -39.26
C THR A 659 11.24 -14.85 -40.39
N ALA A 660 10.08 -15.27 -40.85
CA ALA A 660 9.29 -14.51 -41.81
C ALA A 660 8.70 -13.24 -41.18
N LEU A 661 8.26 -13.31 -39.90
CA LEU A 661 7.68 -12.19 -39.19
C LEU A 661 8.72 -11.11 -38.80
N LEU A 662 10.02 -11.36 -38.95
CA LEU A 662 11.04 -10.31 -38.82
C LEU A 662 10.97 -9.25 -39.95
N LYS A 663 10.19 -9.51 -41.00
CA LYS A 663 9.95 -8.59 -42.12
C LYS A 663 8.55 -7.98 -42.09
N ASP A 664 7.82 -8.20 -41.03
CA ASP A 664 6.47 -7.61 -40.83
C ASP A 664 6.56 -6.08 -40.80
N ASP A 665 5.50 -5.40 -41.20
CA ASP A 665 5.48 -3.93 -41.18
C ASP A 665 5.41 -3.39 -39.73
N SER A 666 4.96 -4.21 -38.77
CA SER A 666 4.86 -3.86 -37.37
C SER A 666 6.16 -4.14 -36.60
N GLU A 667 6.73 -3.11 -35.99
CA GLU A 667 7.89 -3.24 -35.13
C GLU A 667 7.62 -4.13 -33.92
N LEU A 668 6.39 -4.07 -33.36
CA LEU A 668 5.97 -4.94 -32.27
C LEU A 668 6.04 -6.41 -32.63
N ILE A 669 5.60 -6.76 -33.84
CA ILE A 669 5.65 -8.14 -34.34
C ILE A 669 7.07 -8.59 -34.62
N GLN A 670 7.91 -7.70 -35.20
CA GLN A 670 9.35 -7.98 -35.43
C GLN A 670 10.04 -8.29 -34.10
N GLU A 671 9.85 -7.46 -33.06
CA GLU A 671 10.48 -7.65 -31.76
C GLU A 671 9.95 -8.90 -31.03
N THR A 672 8.64 -9.16 -31.09
CA THR A 672 8.05 -10.35 -30.47
C THR A 672 8.55 -11.62 -31.14
N ALA A 673 8.61 -11.65 -32.49
CA ALA A 673 9.14 -12.78 -33.25
C ALA A 673 10.64 -12.98 -32.96
N LEU A 674 11.42 -11.90 -32.82
CA LEU A 674 12.83 -11.98 -32.45
C LEU A 674 13.05 -12.58 -31.08
N ASN A 675 12.25 -12.16 -30.09
CA ASN A 675 12.28 -12.76 -28.73
C ASN A 675 11.93 -14.26 -28.74
N TYR A 676 10.98 -14.69 -29.58
CA TYR A 676 10.74 -16.11 -29.80
C TYR A 676 11.98 -16.80 -30.35
N LEU A 677 12.65 -16.18 -31.38
CA LEU A 677 13.83 -16.74 -32.06
C LEU A 677 15.06 -16.85 -31.16
N CYS A 678 15.11 -16.16 -30.02
CA CYS A 678 16.15 -16.36 -29.02
C CYS A 678 16.25 -17.83 -28.55
N SER A 679 15.12 -18.55 -28.46
CA SER A 679 15.10 -19.99 -28.16
C SER A 679 15.70 -20.87 -29.29
N CYS A 680 15.88 -20.31 -30.47
CA CYS A 680 16.38 -21.02 -31.67
C CYS A 680 17.84 -20.63 -32.04
N ARG A 681 18.50 -19.88 -31.17
CA ARG A 681 19.83 -19.28 -31.41
C ARG A 681 20.91 -20.31 -31.75
N ASP A 682 20.79 -21.52 -31.23
CA ASP A 682 21.76 -22.61 -31.46
C ASP A 682 21.68 -23.21 -32.86
N ASP A 683 20.58 -23.01 -33.60
CA ASP A 683 20.46 -23.34 -35.00
C ASP A 683 21.22 -22.31 -35.85
N GLN A 684 22.36 -22.72 -36.38
CA GLN A 684 23.24 -21.82 -37.17
C GLN A 684 22.55 -21.27 -38.42
N GLY A 685 21.61 -22.02 -39.03
CA GLY A 685 20.85 -21.58 -40.18
C GLY A 685 19.89 -20.44 -39.79
N ILE A 686 19.13 -20.62 -38.71
CA ILE A 686 18.25 -19.60 -38.14
C ILE A 686 19.07 -18.38 -37.70
N ALA A 687 20.14 -18.58 -36.95
CA ALA A 687 20.97 -17.48 -36.46
C ALA A 687 21.57 -16.62 -37.59
N SER A 688 22.03 -17.27 -38.68
CA SER A 688 22.55 -16.56 -39.86
C SER A 688 21.46 -15.76 -40.58
N LEU A 689 20.26 -16.34 -40.71
CA LEU A 689 19.11 -15.69 -41.34
C LEU A 689 18.65 -14.49 -40.50
N VAL A 690 18.52 -14.64 -39.18
CA VAL A 690 18.19 -13.56 -38.27
C VAL A 690 19.17 -12.41 -38.42
N LYS A 691 20.48 -12.66 -38.26
CA LYS A 691 21.52 -11.63 -38.35
C LYS A 691 21.48 -10.88 -39.68
N SER A 692 21.23 -11.59 -40.81
CA SER A 692 21.13 -10.95 -42.11
C SER A 692 19.87 -10.09 -42.28
N THR A 693 18.78 -10.45 -41.56
CA THR A 693 17.50 -9.75 -41.68
C THR A 693 17.45 -8.49 -40.82
N ILE A 694 17.95 -8.57 -39.55
CA ILE A 694 17.92 -7.44 -38.60
C ILE A 694 19.08 -6.45 -38.80
N ASN A 695 20.00 -6.74 -39.69
CA ASN A 695 21.16 -5.90 -39.98
C ASN A 695 20.76 -4.44 -40.26
N LYS A 696 21.35 -3.50 -39.51
CA LYS A 696 21.05 -2.06 -39.49
C LYS A 696 19.84 -1.63 -38.63
N ASN A 697 19.20 -2.53 -37.88
CA ASN A 697 18.24 -2.16 -36.88
C ASN A 697 18.89 -2.32 -35.50
N GLU A 698 19.39 -1.22 -34.94
CA GLU A 698 20.14 -1.22 -33.67
C GLU A 698 19.36 -1.85 -32.54
N ARG A 699 18.04 -1.62 -32.45
CA ARG A 699 17.18 -2.17 -31.39
C ARG A 699 17.05 -3.69 -31.52
N LEU A 700 16.76 -4.21 -32.69
CA LEU A 700 16.69 -5.65 -32.95
C LEU A 700 18.05 -6.34 -32.75
N GLU A 701 19.16 -5.70 -33.19
CA GLU A 701 20.51 -6.22 -32.92
C GLU A 701 20.81 -6.30 -31.42
N ALA A 702 20.40 -5.28 -30.62
CA ALA A 702 20.56 -5.28 -29.16
C ALA A 702 19.78 -6.44 -28.52
N ILE A 703 18.51 -6.64 -28.88
CA ILE A 703 17.68 -7.76 -28.39
C ILE A 703 18.33 -9.11 -28.72
N TRP A 704 18.79 -9.29 -29.98
CA TRP A 704 19.42 -10.55 -30.41
C TRP A 704 20.73 -10.84 -29.67
N ASN A 705 21.54 -9.80 -29.43
CA ASN A 705 22.81 -9.93 -28.70
C ASN A 705 22.58 -10.23 -27.20
N ASN A 706 21.45 -9.79 -26.63
CA ASN A 706 21.07 -10.06 -25.25
C ASN A 706 20.26 -11.37 -25.06
N CYS A 707 20.05 -12.15 -26.12
CA CYS A 707 19.41 -13.46 -25.99
C CYS A 707 20.18 -14.35 -25.00
N GLY A 708 19.56 -14.70 -23.88
CA GLY A 708 20.17 -15.51 -22.82
C GLY A 708 20.68 -14.72 -21.61
N GLY A 709 20.59 -13.39 -21.60
CA GLY A 709 20.90 -12.58 -20.42
C GLY A 709 22.37 -12.54 -20.02
N GLU A 710 23.30 -12.82 -20.97
CA GLU A 710 24.73 -12.88 -20.71
C GLU A 710 25.42 -11.50 -20.72
N VAL A 711 24.74 -10.48 -21.22
CA VAL A 711 25.30 -9.13 -21.30
C VAL A 711 24.90 -8.38 -20.03
N PRO A 712 25.83 -7.90 -19.19
CA PRO A 712 25.50 -7.06 -18.06
C PRO A 712 24.67 -5.85 -18.51
N SER A 713 23.58 -5.56 -17.81
CA SER A 713 22.76 -4.40 -18.14
C SER A 713 23.59 -3.13 -18.09
N PRO A 714 23.50 -2.24 -19.08
CA PRO A 714 24.17 -0.94 -19.04
C PRO A 714 23.48 0.04 -18.06
N VAL A 715 22.39 -0.36 -17.42
CA VAL A 715 21.71 0.46 -16.38
C VAL A 715 22.53 0.42 -15.09
N ASN A 716 23.58 1.23 -15.04
CA ASN A 716 24.38 1.45 -13.85
C ASN A 716 23.94 2.76 -13.20
N GLY A 717 22.99 2.69 -12.27
CA GLY A 717 22.54 3.83 -11.45
C GLY A 717 21.22 4.46 -11.93
N THR A 718 20.56 5.13 -11.00
CA THR A 718 19.26 5.79 -11.18
C THR A 718 19.36 7.21 -11.79
N GLU A 719 20.56 7.69 -12.06
CA GLU A 719 20.80 9.03 -12.60
C GLU A 719 20.30 9.13 -14.04
N ASN A 720 19.33 10.02 -14.30
CA ASN A 720 18.67 10.31 -15.59
C ASN A 720 17.65 9.28 -16.11
N LEU A 721 17.24 8.29 -15.34
CA LEU A 721 16.22 7.32 -15.76
C LEU A 721 14.83 7.95 -15.94
N SER A 722 14.44 8.93 -15.16
CA SER A 722 13.12 9.58 -15.23
C SER A 722 12.86 10.27 -16.59
N GLU A 723 13.87 10.91 -17.17
CA GLU A 723 13.73 11.49 -18.53
C GLU A 723 13.64 10.43 -19.62
N LEU A 724 14.31 9.29 -19.44
CA LEU A 724 14.30 8.18 -20.40
C LEU A 724 12.97 7.40 -20.33
N ILE A 725 12.39 7.23 -19.16
CA ILE A 725 11.14 6.49 -18.95
C ILE A 725 9.95 7.16 -19.69
N THR A 726 9.95 8.50 -19.79
CA THR A 726 8.93 9.22 -20.57
C THR A 726 8.93 8.90 -22.06
N SER A 727 10.02 8.32 -22.58
CA SER A 727 10.15 7.90 -23.98
C SER A 727 9.77 6.43 -24.22
N GLY A 728 9.42 5.67 -23.16
CA GLY A 728 9.08 4.26 -23.26
C GLY A 728 7.74 4.00 -23.95
N ASP A 729 7.63 2.87 -24.61
CA ASP A 729 6.41 2.40 -25.28
C ASP A 729 5.68 1.38 -24.40
N PRO A 730 4.51 1.71 -23.80
CA PRO A 730 3.80 0.81 -22.91
C PRO A 730 3.27 -0.45 -23.62
N ILE A 731 3.02 -0.42 -24.93
CA ILE A 731 2.57 -1.61 -25.67
C ILE A 731 3.71 -2.63 -25.77
N ARG A 732 4.91 -2.17 -26.08
CA ARG A 732 6.12 -3.02 -26.04
C ARG A 732 6.42 -3.47 -24.61
N GLY A 733 6.23 -2.58 -23.63
CA GLY A 733 6.37 -2.92 -22.21
C GLY A 733 5.45 -4.05 -21.77
N LYS A 734 4.18 -4.04 -22.19
CA LYS A 734 3.24 -5.14 -21.97
C LYS A 734 3.74 -6.45 -22.60
N MET A 735 4.22 -6.40 -23.84
CA MET A 735 4.84 -7.55 -24.50
C MET A 735 6.00 -8.09 -23.65
N ILE A 736 6.91 -7.23 -23.23
CA ILE A 736 8.08 -7.62 -22.42
C ILE A 736 7.65 -8.23 -21.08
N PHE A 737 6.68 -7.64 -20.40
CA PHE A 737 6.13 -8.18 -19.14
C PHE A 737 5.62 -9.62 -19.29
N GLN A 738 5.07 -9.96 -20.45
CA GLN A 738 4.50 -11.27 -20.75
C GLN A 738 5.53 -12.30 -21.27
N LEU A 739 6.71 -11.88 -21.70
CA LEU A 739 7.75 -12.77 -22.19
C LEU A 739 8.25 -13.74 -21.10
N GLN A 740 8.62 -14.94 -21.52
CA GLN A 740 9.15 -15.97 -20.60
C GLN A 740 10.46 -15.52 -19.91
N LYS A 741 11.31 -14.75 -20.60
CA LYS A 741 12.56 -14.22 -20.04
C LYS A 741 12.33 -13.25 -18.87
N SER A 742 11.24 -12.49 -18.88
CA SER A 742 10.93 -11.50 -17.84
C SER A 742 10.51 -12.12 -16.52
N GLN A 743 9.94 -13.33 -16.53
CA GLN A 743 9.42 -14.05 -15.36
C GLN A 743 8.33 -13.29 -14.56
N CYS A 744 7.99 -12.07 -14.92
CA CYS A 744 7.04 -11.22 -14.18
C CYS A 744 5.70 -11.92 -13.93
N THR A 745 5.12 -12.53 -14.98
CA THR A 745 3.84 -13.24 -14.92
C THR A 745 3.87 -14.55 -14.14
N ASN A 746 5.03 -15.03 -13.68
CA ASN A 746 5.11 -16.20 -12.81
C ASN A 746 4.68 -15.86 -11.38
N CYS A 747 4.97 -14.64 -10.94
CA CYS A 747 4.73 -14.19 -9.57
C CYS A 747 3.62 -13.14 -9.47
N HIS A 748 3.51 -12.24 -10.46
CA HIS A 748 2.60 -11.10 -10.41
C HIS A 748 1.37 -11.29 -11.28
N GLN A 749 0.25 -10.82 -10.76
CA GLN A 749 -1.02 -10.75 -11.46
C GLN A 749 -1.23 -9.35 -12.02
N VAL A 750 -1.81 -9.26 -13.23
CA VAL A 750 -2.33 -8.03 -13.83
C VAL A 750 -3.68 -8.37 -14.44
N ASN A 751 -4.74 -7.67 -14.04
CA ASN A 751 -6.11 -7.85 -14.54
C ASN A 751 -6.57 -9.33 -14.55
N GLY A 752 -6.29 -10.06 -13.48
CA GLY A 752 -6.65 -11.46 -13.34
C GLY A 752 -5.67 -12.46 -13.97
N TRP A 753 -4.68 -12.02 -14.75
CA TRP A 753 -3.70 -12.87 -15.41
C TRP A 753 -2.35 -12.83 -14.72
N GLY A 754 -1.78 -13.98 -14.42
CA GLY A 754 -0.46 -14.14 -13.81
C GLY A 754 -0.45 -14.98 -12.55
N GLY A 755 0.69 -14.95 -11.84
CA GLY A 755 0.92 -15.62 -10.56
C GLY A 755 0.41 -14.80 -9.39
N LYS A 756 0.38 -15.41 -8.20
CA LYS A 756 -0.10 -14.78 -6.94
C LYS A 756 0.96 -14.78 -5.83
N LEU A 757 2.19 -15.12 -6.18
CA LEU A 757 3.28 -15.16 -5.21
C LEU A 757 3.74 -13.75 -4.81
N GLY A 758 3.76 -12.84 -5.77
CA GLY A 758 4.00 -11.42 -5.57
C GLY A 758 2.71 -10.59 -5.56
N PRO A 759 2.79 -9.28 -5.29
CA PRO A 759 1.65 -8.38 -5.31
C PRO A 759 0.95 -8.35 -6.68
N ASP A 760 -0.35 -8.08 -6.65
CA ASP A 760 -1.12 -7.75 -7.85
C ASP A 760 -0.68 -6.37 -8.35
N LEU A 761 -0.26 -6.30 -9.62
CA LEU A 761 0.26 -5.07 -10.22
C LEU A 761 -0.79 -4.30 -11.03
N SER A 762 -2.07 -4.69 -10.96
CA SER A 762 -3.13 -4.08 -11.78
C SER A 762 -3.28 -2.56 -11.57
N ASN A 763 -2.87 -2.05 -10.40
CA ASN A 763 -2.93 -0.63 -10.02
C ASN A 763 -1.55 -0.07 -9.61
N ILE A 764 -0.45 -0.74 -9.97
CA ILE A 764 0.88 -0.38 -9.47
C ILE A 764 1.33 1.01 -9.93
N GLY A 765 0.89 1.45 -11.10
CA GLY A 765 1.25 2.75 -11.65
C GLY A 765 0.67 3.93 -10.88
N SER A 766 -0.44 3.74 -10.16
CA SER A 766 -0.99 4.74 -9.25
C SER A 766 -0.42 4.65 -7.83
N SER A 767 0.07 3.47 -7.42
CA SER A 767 0.59 3.28 -6.05
C SER A 767 2.08 3.57 -5.91
N LYS A 768 2.89 3.41 -6.95
CA LYS A 768 4.36 3.57 -6.88
C LYS A 768 4.86 4.57 -7.91
N ASN A 769 5.78 5.43 -7.48
CA ASN A 769 6.48 6.31 -8.41
C ASN A 769 7.53 5.53 -9.25
N GLU A 770 8.05 6.18 -10.27
CA GLU A 770 8.97 5.55 -11.23
C GLU A 770 10.27 5.06 -10.57
N ASN A 771 10.81 5.82 -9.63
CA ASN A 771 12.06 5.45 -8.95
C ASN A 771 11.88 4.19 -8.10
N LEU A 772 10.75 4.05 -7.42
CA LEU A 772 10.42 2.86 -6.64
C LEU A 772 10.20 1.63 -7.53
N LEU A 773 9.54 1.79 -8.69
CA LEU A 773 9.40 0.70 -9.67
C LEU A 773 10.75 0.24 -10.20
N VAL A 774 11.65 1.18 -10.48
CA VAL A 774 13.01 0.89 -10.94
C VAL A 774 13.80 0.20 -9.84
N SER A 775 13.83 0.74 -8.62
CA SER A 775 14.59 0.17 -7.50
C SER A 775 14.10 -1.23 -7.14
N ALA A 776 12.79 -1.47 -7.15
CA ALA A 776 12.21 -2.78 -6.87
C ALA A 776 12.65 -3.87 -7.86
N ILE A 777 12.95 -3.52 -9.11
CA ILE A 777 13.45 -4.47 -10.11
C ILE A 777 14.98 -4.61 -10.06
N LEU A 778 15.70 -3.53 -9.77
CA LEU A 778 17.15 -3.53 -9.68
C LEU A 778 17.66 -4.19 -8.39
N GLU A 779 17.00 -3.93 -7.27
CA GLU A 779 17.40 -4.33 -5.92
C GLU A 779 16.22 -4.94 -5.16
N PRO A 780 15.64 -6.05 -5.60
CA PRO A 780 14.39 -6.59 -5.07
C PRO A 780 14.46 -7.02 -3.60
N SER A 781 15.67 -7.15 -3.05
CA SER A 781 15.88 -7.49 -1.63
C SER A 781 16.24 -6.27 -0.77
N ALA A 782 16.35 -5.06 -1.37
CA ALA A 782 16.68 -3.85 -0.60
C ALA A 782 15.55 -3.47 0.35
N GLU A 783 14.31 -3.71 -0.06
CA GLU A 783 13.13 -3.54 0.77
C GLU A 783 12.10 -4.60 0.43
N ILE A 784 11.58 -5.24 1.46
CA ILE A 784 10.53 -6.25 1.34
C ILE A 784 9.43 -5.87 2.31
N SER A 785 8.26 -5.50 1.78
CA SER A 785 7.08 -5.28 2.62
C SER A 785 6.75 -6.55 3.43
N PRO A 786 6.43 -6.42 4.72
CA PRO A 786 6.14 -7.57 5.59
C PRO A 786 5.07 -8.52 5.05
N GLU A 787 4.08 -7.99 4.33
CA GLU A 787 3.02 -8.79 3.70
C GLU A 787 3.57 -9.71 2.59
N TRP A 788 4.62 -9.26 1.88
CA TRP A 788 5.25 -9.99 0.77
C TRP A 788 6.56 -10.64 1.15
N GLN A 789 6.86 -10.67 2.45
CA GLN A 789 8.06 -11.32 3.00
C GLN A 789 8.14 -12.76 2.55
N GLY A 790 9.23 -13.12 1.88
CA GLY A 790 9.57 -14.50 1.60
C GLY A 790 9.90 -15.25 2.88
N TRP A 791 9.59 -16.54 2.91
CA TRP A 791 9.92 -17.42 4.02
C TRP A 791 10.66 -18.64 3.50
N TYR A 792 11.51 -19.19 4.35
CA TYR A 792 12.12 -20.50 4.13
C TYR A 792 11.68 -21.47 5.23
N LEU A 793 11.66 -22.73 4.89
CA LEU A 793 11.57 -23.81 5.85
C LEU A 793 12.54 -24.94 5.47
N VAL A 794 13.02 -25.65 6.47
CA VAL A 794 13.87 -26.83 6.30
C VAL A 794 13.08 -28.06 6.75
N THR A 795 12.83 -28.98 5.84
CA THR A 795 12.11 -30.23 6.13
C THR A 795 12.96 -31.19 7.00
N GLU A 796 12.33 -32.24 7.54
CA GLU A 796 13.06 -33.27 8.30
C GLU A 796 14.21 -33.92 7.49
N GLU A 797 14.03 -34.05 6.18
CA GLU A 797 15.05 -34.57 5.27
C GLU A 797 16.19 -33.59 4.97
N GLY A 798 16.07 -32.34 5.45
CA GLY A 798 17.05 -31.28 5.24
C GLY A 798 16.91 -30.55 3.91
N LYS A 799 15.77 -30.65 3.22
CA LYS A 799 15.46 -29.86 2.02
C LYS A 799 14.98 -28.47 2.44
N THR A 800 15.57 -27.43 1.87
CA THR A 800 15.08 -26.07 2.04
C THR A 800 14.01 -25.76 0.98
N VAL A 801 12.88 -25.23 1.43
CA VAL A 801 11.75 -24.78 0.61
C VAL A 801 11.55 -23.29 0.83
N TYR A 802 11.32 -22.55 -0.24
CA TYR A 802 11.03 -21.12 -0.21
C TYR A 802 9.62 -20.85 -0.73
N GLY A 803 8.95 -19.90 -0.13
CA GLY A 803 7.63 -19.48 -0.53
C GLY A 803 7.16 -18.32 0.32
N ARG A 804 5.88 -17.97 0.23
CA ARG A 804 5.29 -16.96 1.11
C ARG A 804 4.61 -17.66 2.29
N GLN A 805 4.94 -17.25 3.50
CA GLN A 805 4.28 -17.80 4.69
C GLN A 805 2.80 -17.41 4.68
N ILE A 806 1.96 -18.38 5.03
CA ILE A 806 0.51 -18.18 5.12
C ILE A 806 0.02 -18.47 6.54
N ASP A 807 0.43 -19.60 7.14
CA ASP A 807 0.02 -19.98 8.48
C ASP A 807 1.07 -20.84 9.18
N VAL A 808 1.20 -20.68 10.47
CA VAL A 808 2.12 -21.47 11.32
C VAL A 808 1.31 -22.09 12.46
N GLY A 809 1.13 -23.40 12.36
CA GLY A 809 0.57 -24.19 13.46
C GLY A 809 1.65 -24.69 14.41
N SER A 810 1.25 -25.32 15.50
CA SER A 810 2.19 -25.88 16.51
C SER A 810 3.15 -26.96 15.96
N ASN A 811 2.74 -27.69 14.92
CA ASN A 811 3.53 -28.79 14.31
C ASN A 811 3.52 -28.75 12.77
N GLU A 812 2.98 -27.70 12.18
CA GLU A 812 2.88 -27.59 10.72
C GLU A 812 3.01 -26.14 10.27
N VAL A 813 3.57 -25.96 9.07
CA VAL A 813 3.71 -24.67 8.40
C VAL A 813 3.07 -24.78 7.02
N GLU A 814 2.13 -23.93 6.70
CA GLU A 814 1.56 -23.81 5.35
C GLU A 814 2.27 -22.66 4.61
N ILE A 815 2.79 -22.96 3.43
CA ILE A 815 3.49 -22.00 2.56
C ILE A 815 2.82 -21.96 1.18
N MET A 816 2.61 -20.75 0.64
CA MET A 816 2.28 -20.56 -0.76
C MET A 816 3.53 -20.78 -1.60
N MET A 817 3.49 -21.76 -2.47
CA MET A 817 4.56 -22.12 -3.38
C MET A 817 4.59 -21.18 -4.61
N GLN A 818 5.68 -21.23 -5.37
CA GLN A 818 5.86 -20.41 -6.57
C GLN A 818 4.77 -20.62 -7.63
N ASN A 819 4.14 -21.81 -7.67
CA ASN A 819 3.00 -22.09 -8.54
C ASN A 819 1.67 -21.49 -8.03
N GLY A 820 1.66 -20.81 -6.88
CA GLY A 820 0.48 -20.25 -6.24
C GLY A 820 -0.37 -21.25 -5.44
N GLU A 821 0.09 -22.50 -5.34
CA GLU A 821 -0.55 -23.51 -4.51
C GLU A 821 -0.02 -23.48 -3.09
N PHE A 822 -0.87 -23.91 -2.15
CA PHE A 822 -0.51 -23.99 -0.74
C PHE A 822 -0.07 -25.41 -0.40
N GLU A 823 1.12 -25.52 0.16
CA GLU A 823 1.63 -26.79 0.70
C GLU A 823 1.80 -26.71 2.21
N THR A 824 1.30 -27.73 2.92
CA THR A 824 1.45 -27.87 4.37
C THR A 824 2.59 -28.82 4.68
N PHE A 825 3.59 -28.35 5.40
CA PHE A 825 4.76 -29.10 5.84
C PHE A 825 4.63 -29.42 7.33
N LYS A 826 4.74 -30.70 7.68
CA LYS A 826 4.71 -31.17 9.07
C LYS A 826 6.13 -31.43 9.59
N ASN A 827 6.32 -31.27 10.92
CA ASN A 827 7.58 -31.53 11.58
C ASN A 827 8.76 -30.78 10.93
N VAL A 828 8.62 -29.48 10.77
CA VAL A 828 9.64 -28.63 10.16
C VAL A 828 10.80 -28.44 11.15
N LYS A 829 12.05 -28.64 10.70
CA LYS A 829 13.25 -28.46 11.54
C LYS A 829 13.51 -27.01 11.88
N GLU A 830 13.33 -26.17 10.89
CA GLU A 830 13.63 -24.75 10.97
C GLU A 830 12.75 -24.02 9.97
N PHE A 831 12.29 -22.82 10.30
CA PHE A 831 11.61 -21.91 9.39
C PHE A 831 11.78 -20.46 9.87
N GLY A 832 11.66 -19.54 8.94
CA GLY A 832 11.79 -18.12 9.25
C GLY A 832 11.65 -17.23 8.03
N PRO A 833 11.64 -15.91 8.24
CA PRO A 833 11.68 -14.96 7.15
C PRO A 833 12.99 -15.10 6.37
N SER A 834 12.90 -14.99 5.05
CA SER A 834 14.06 -14.96 4.17
C SER A 834 14.63 -13.54 4.13
N GLU A 835 15.94 -13.39 4.25
CA GLU A 835 16.59 -12.10 4.03
C GLU A 835 16.54 -11.64 2.56
N LYS A 836 16.13 -12.54 1.65
CA LYS A 836 16.05 -12.28 0.22
C LYS A 836 14.61 -12.28 -0.25
N SER A 837 14.32 -11.38 -1.16
CA SER A 837 13.06 -11.37 -1.89
C SER A 837 12.85 -12.66 -2.67
N LEU A 838 11.58 -13.06 -2.84
CA LEU A 838 11.20 -14.11 -3.77
C LEU A 838 11.33 -13.66 -5.24
N MET A 839 11.43 -12.35 -5.49
CA MET A 839 11.73 -11.81 -6.81
C MET A 839 13.21 -12.07 -7.14
N PRO A 840 13.55 -12.61 -8.32
CA PRO A 840 14.93 -12.95 -8.67
C PRO A 840 15.85 -11.73 -8.72
N GLU A 841 17.00 -11.81 -8.06
CA GLU A 841 18.08 -10.84 -8.23
C GLU A 841 18.63 -10.90 -9.68
N ASN A 842 19.17 -9.78 -10.15
CA ASN A 842 19.74 -9.65 -11.51
C ASN A 842 18.74 -9.85 -12.69
N LEU A 843 17.44 -9.74 -12.43
CA LEU A 843 16.42 -9.84 -13.46
C LEU A 843 16.63 -8.81 -14.59
N ILE A 844 17.19 -7.65 -14.25
CA ILE A 844 17.56 -6.58 -15.19
C ILE A 844 18.48 -7.06 -16.32
N ASN A 845 19.33 -8.05 -16.10
CA ASN A 845 20.24 -8.59 -17.10
C ASN A 845 19.51 -9.29 -18.27
N GLN A 846 18.22 -9.61 -18.09
CA GLN A 846 17.38 -10.18 -19.15
C GLN A 846 16.91 -9.14 -20.18
N PHE A 847 17.10 -7.86 -19.90
CA PHE A 847 16.58 -6.77 -20.71
C PHE A 847 17.71 -5.91 -21.32
N THR A 848 17.47 -5.42 -22.52
CA THR A 848 18.19 -4.24 -23.01
C THR A 848 17.69 -2.99 -22.27
N THR A 849 18.45 -1.90 -22.30
CA THR A 849 18.01 -0.62 -21.70
C THR A 849 16.66 -0.18 -22.26
N ALA A 850 16.45 -0.30 -23.56
CA ALA A 850 15.20 0.09 -24.21
C ALA A 850 14.02 -0.79 -23.76
N GLU A 851 14.22 -2.11 -23.63
CA GLU A 851 13.20 -3.02 -23.11
C GLU A 851 12.84 -2.70 -21.65
N PHE A 852 13.83 -2.36 -20.83
CA PHE A 852 13.59 -1.98 -19.45
C PHE A 852 12.78 -0.69 -19.34
N ILE A 853 13.12 0.32 -20.15
CA ILE A 853 12.37 1.58 -20.21
C ILE A 853 10.91 1.35 -20.62
N ASP A 854 10.68 0.53 -21.64
CA ASP A 854 9.33 0.17 -22.09
C ASP A 854 8.55 -0.58 -21.00
N LEU A 855 9.23 -1.50 -20.28
CA LEU A 855 8.62 -2.23 -19.17
C LEU A 855 8.14 -1.27 -18.07
N ILE A 856 8.96 -0.31 -17.66
CA ILE A 856 8.57 0.69 -16.65
C ILE A 856 7.42 1.56 -17.18
N ALA A 857 7.47 1.98 -18.44
CA ALA A 857 6.38 2.73 -19.08
C ALA A 857 5.05 1.96 -19.02
N TYR A 858 5.07 0.65 -19.27
CA TYR A 858 3.89 -0.20 -19.11
C TYR A 858 3.37 -0.25 -17.66
N LEU A 859 4.26 -0.52 -16.70
CA LEU A 859 3.87 -0.59 -15.29
C LEU A 859 3.22 0.71 -14.81
N LYS A 860 3.67 1.86 -15.31
CA LYS A 860 3.06 3.18 -15.02
C LYS A 860 1.66 3.35 -15.61
N THR A 861 1.26 2.59 -16.61
CA THR A 861 -0.12 2.63 -17.16
C THR A 861 -1.11 1.79 -16.37
N LEU A 862 -0.66 1.00 -15.43
CA LEU A 862 -1.49 0.11 -14.60
C LEU A 862 -2.09 0.91 -13.42
N ASN A 863 -3.31 1.47 -13.62
CA ASN A 863 -4.01 2.36 -12.69
C ASN A 863 -5.37 1.83 -12.30
#